data_73397948fada234078148437e04a513d
#
_entry.id   73397948fada234078148437e04a513d
#
_cell.length_a   1.000
_cell.length_b   1.000
_cell.length_c   1.000
_cell.angle_alpha   90.00
_cell.angle_beta   90.00
_cell.angle_gamma   90.00
#
_symmetry.space_group_name_H-M   'P 1'
#
loop_
_entity.id
_entity.type
_entity.pdbx_description
1 polymer ?
#
loop_
_entity_poly.entity_id
_entity_poly.type
_entity_poly.pdbx_seq_one_letter_code
_entity_poly.pdbx_strand_id
1 'polypeptide(L)'
;MVALRRAVALNAVAIARLQTRALTARTRSLALASSQYRTYKTSPRQHAFHSQLENTPTPSAFQYQKPPAVENPQTLVEKIAQQYAVGLAPGKKIKAGDYIALAPHHCMSHDNTWPIAKKFLDIGASKIHNNRQVVFTLDHDVQNKSEANLKKYSLIHEFAEKHGVTHYPAGRGIGHQIMVEEGYAWPGTVSVASDSHSNMYGGIGCLGTAVVRTDAASIWATGQTWWQVPPVAKVTFTGILPLDVIIALCGLFRDDQVLNHAVEFAGGESLPIDDRLTISNMTTEWGALAGVFPVDEMLISWYRGKATTNAMFGGSSKDRINHKRVDELEQNRLEADPNAKYAKELYLNLSTLSPIVAGPNSVKIATPLKNLEAEDIPVDKAYLVSCTNSRASDIAAAARVFREAAKENKDVKIAPGVNFYIAAASLPEQEIAEEAGDWQVLRDAGAQVLPAGCGPCIGLGTGLLEPGEVGISASNRNFKGRMGSTSAKAYLASPEIVAASALKGKIAGPGWYQKPEGVEKVIIGEGSGDYVADKALSIEDALDKLINEADALIAAAETSEGAKEQAASPTAAEGEESLTEILPGFPEKVEGEIVFCDSDNINTDGIYPGKYTYQDNVSVEKMAEVCMENYDTEFGKFAKAGDILVTGFNFGCGSSREQAATALLAKKIPLVVSGSFGNIFSRNSINNALMGVEVPRLVERLRETYKNDTEKPLTRRTGWKLVWDVRRSKVIVTEKDGSSWEQKVGELPANVQEIIARGGLEKWVKAKIDA
;
A
#
# COMPACT_ATOMS: atom_id res chain seq x y z
N MET A 1 36.10 17.61 -17.48
CA MET A 1 34.80 17.06 -17.25
C MET A 1 34.17 17.52 -15.93
N VAL A 2 34.89 17.50 -14.80
CA VAL A 2 34.41 17.97 -13.49
C VAL A 2 34.00 19.46 -13.49
N ALA A 3 34.75 20.33 -14.13
CA ALA A 3 34.45 21.77 -14.20
C ALA A 3 33.19 22.09 -15.04
N LEU A 4 32.92 21.30 -16.08
CA LEU A 4 31.72 21.47 -16.91
C LEU A 4 30.45 20.98 -16.21
N ARG A 5 30.56 19.90 -15.44
CA ARG A 5 29.48 19.42 -14.57
C ARG A 5 29.14 20.43 -13.47
N ARG A 6 30.13 21.09 -12.87
CA ARG A 6 29.88 22.17 -11.89
C ARG A 6 29.16 23.37 -12.49
N ALA A 7 29.48 23.77 -13.72
CA ALA A 7 28.82 24.89 -14.39
C ALA A 7 27.36 24.62 -14.71
N VAL A 8 27.00 23.37 -15.01
CA VAL A 8 25.61 22.97 -15.34
C VAL A 8 24.81 22.75 -14.08
N ALA A 9 25.37 22.17 -13.00
CA ALA A 9 24.70 22.08 -11.71
C ALA A 9 24.41 23.48 -11.13
N LEU A 10 25.32 24.42 -11.25
CA LEU A 10 25.11 25.82 -10.87
C LEU A 10 24.03 26.50 -11.73
N ASN A 11 23.90 26.15 -13.01
CA ASN A 11 22.85 26.66 -13.87
C ASN A 11 21.48 26.01 -13.56
N ALA A 12 21.43 24.73 -13.21
CA ALA A 12 20.18 24.08 -12.78
C ALA A 12 19.63 24.67 -11.45
N VAL A 13 20.53 24.96 -10.50
CA VAL A 13 20.22 25.69 -9.27
C VAL A 13 19.83 27.14 -9.55
N ALA A 14 20.46 27.79 -10.54
CA ALA A 14 20.09 29.13 -10.96
C ALA A 14 18.76 29.19 -11.69
N ILE A 15 18.40 28.17 -12.47
CA ILE A 15 17.09 28.04 -13.14
C ILE A 15 16.02 27.77 -12.11
N ALA A 16 16.25 26.89 -11.11
CA ALA A 16 15.34 26.67 -9.99
C ALA A 16 15.15 27.95 -9.15
N ARG A 17 16.20 28.73 -8.92
CA ARG A 17 16.12 30.05 -8.25
C ARG A 17 15.45 31.13 -9.09
N LEU A 18 15.53 31.07 -10.40
CA LEU A 18 14.78 31.95 -11.31
C LEU A 18 13.31 31.56 -11.38
N GLN A 19 12.97 30.30 -11.34
CA GLN A 19 11.59 29.84 -11.27
C GLN A 19 10.95 30.19 -9.92
N THR A 20 11.66 30.05 -8.81
CA THR A 20 11.19 30.52 -7.49
C THR A 20 11.04 32.05 -7.44
N ARG A 21 11.91 32.81 -8.10
CA ARG A 21 11.78 34.27 -8.24
C ARG A 21 10.63 34.66 -9.18
N ALA A 22 10.35 33.89 -10.21
CA ALA A 22 9.22 34.12 -11.10
C ALA A 22 7.88 33.79 -10.41
N LEU A 23 7.83 32.74 -9.56
CA LEU A 23 6.66 32.46 -8.71
C LEU A 23 6.44 33.56 -7.64
N THR A 24 7.52 34.03 -6.98
CA THR A 24 7.42 35.13 -5.99
C THR A 24 7.10 36.47 -6.63
N ALA A 25 7.49 36.71 -7.91
CA ALA A 25 7.07 37.88 -8.65
C ALA A 25 5.59 37.80 -9.08
N ARG A 26 5.08 36.61 -9.45
CA ARG A 26 3.65 36.40 -9.72
C ARG A 26 2.78 36.52 -8.47
N THR A 27 3.23 36.00 -7.33
CA THR A 27 2.52 36.21 -6.05
C THR A 27 2.53 37.64 -5.57
N ARG A 28 3.62 38.40 -5.83
CA ARG A 28 3.64 39.85 -5.55
C ARG A 28 2.74 40.66 -6.50
N SER A 29 2.62 40.28 -7.77
CA SER A 29 1.68 40.95 -8.69
C SER A 29 0.23 40.63 -8.38
N LEU A 30 -0.08 39.44 -7.89
CA LEU A 30 -1.41 39.07 -7.39
C LEU A 30 -1.74 39.77 -6.06
N ALA A 31 -0.76 39.95 -5.15
CA ALA A 31 -0.94 40.71 -3.93
C ALA A 31 -1.10 42.23 -4.18
N LEU A 32 -0.46 42.77 -5.20
CA LEU A 32 -0.64 44.16 -5.64
C LEU A 32 -1.98 44.38 -6.35
N ALA A 33 -2.50 43.37 -7.08
CA ALA A 33 -3.85 43.43 -7.67
C ALA A 33 -4.94 43.37 -6.60
N SER A 34 -4.73 42.58 -5.51
CA SER A 34 -5.71 42.55 -4.40
C SER A 34 -5.71 43.79 -3.53
N SER A 35 -4.62 44.58 -3.48
CA SER A 35 -4.55 45.83 -2.73
C SER A 35 -5.24 47.01 -3.44
N GLN A 36 -5.44 46.94 -4.76
CA GLN A 36 -6.17 47.98 -5.51
C GLN A 36 -7.69 47.85 -5.44
N TYR A 37 -8.26 46.77 -4.88
CA TYR A 37 -9.70 46.58 -4.72
C TYR A 37 -10.25 47.08 -3.37
N ARG A 38 -9.44 47.79 -2.55
CA ARG A 38 -9.83 48.20 -1.19
C ARG A 38 -10.16 49.66 -1.03
N THR A 39 -10.57 50.37 -2.07
CA THR A 39 -11.12 51.73 -1.90
C THR A 39 -12.23 52.06 -2.89
N TYR A 40 -13.37 51.40 -2.76
CA TYR A 40 -14.62 51.99 -3.22
C TYR A 40 -15.56 52.20 -2.02
N LYS A 41 -15.58 53.40 -1.52
CA LYS A 41 -16.62 53.89 -0.59
C LYS A 41 -17.94 53.87 -1.34
N THR A 42 -18.91 53.14 -0.80
CA THR A 42 -20.30 53.15 -1.23
C THR A 42 -20.89 54.53 -1.07
N SER A 43 -21.34 55.16 -2.13
CA SER A 43 -22.23 56.30 -2.13
C SER A 43 -23.67 55.82 -2.38
N PRO A 44 -24.69 56.48 -1.78
CA PRO A 44 -26.06 55.98 -1.82
C PRO A 44 -26.79 56.37 -3.11
N ARG A 45 -26.72 55.45 -4.10
CA ARG A 45 -27.59 55.49 -5.31
C ARG A 45 -28.03 54.07 -5.67
N GLN A 46 -28.83 53.50 -4.77
CA GLN A 46 -29.36 52.12 -4.96
C GLN A 46 -30.87 52.11 -5.26
N HIS A 47 -31.42 53.10 -5.97
CA HIS A 47 -32.85 53.06 -6.32
C HIS A 47 -33.18 53.33 -7.81
N ALA A 48 -32.26 53.17 -8.76
CA ALA A 48 -32.56 53.41 -10.16
C ALA A 48 -32.21 52.24 -11.13
N PHE A 49 -31.85 51.07 -10.61
CA PHE A 49 -31.42 49.94 -11.48
C PHE A 49 -32.37 48.74 -11.49
N HIS A 50 -33.55 48.85 -10.86
CA HIS A 50 -34.48 47.70 -10.80
C HIS A 50 -35.55 47.67 -11.89
N SER A 51 -35.61 48.64 -12.81
CA SER A 51 -36.68 48.69 -13.82
C SER A 51 -36.27 48.47 -15.28
N GLN A 52 -34.98 48.10 -15.51
CA GLN A 52 -34.54 47.84 -16.92
C GLN A 52 -34.03 46.41 -17.15
N LEU A 53 -34.18 45.49 -16.19
CA LEU A 53 -33.73 44.07 -16.34
C LEU A 53 -34.85 43.09 -16.69
N GLU A 54 -36.09 43.59 -16.92
CA GLU A 54 -37.22 42.69 -17.26
C GLU A 54 -37.35 42.32 -18.73
N ASN A 55 -36.51 42.83 -19.65
CA ASN A 55 -36.62 42.53 -21.09
C ASN A 55 -35.32 42.13 -21.80
N THR A 56 -34.31 41.59 -21.07
CA THR A 56 -33.23 40.87 -21.74
C THR A 56 -33.53 39.36 -21.73
N PRO A 57 -33.49 38.68 -22.89
CA PRO A 57 -33.60 37.22 -22.89
C PRO A 57 -32.46 36.67 -22.01
N THR A 58 -32.82 35.96 -20.96
CA THR A 58 -31.90 35.20 -20.15
C THR A 58 -30.98 34.41 -21.10
N PRO A 59 -29.63 34.57 -21.06
CA PRO A 59 -28.77 33.67 -21.83
C PRO A 59 -29.14 32.27 -21.37
N SER A 60 -29.51 31.43 -22.35
CA SER A 60 -29.81 30.01 -22.13
C SER A 60 -28.72 29.49 -21.22
N ALA A 61 -29.09 29.01 -20.01
CA ALA A 61 -28.20 28.36 -19.10
C ALA A 61 -27.34 27.42 -19.95
N PHE A 62 -26.03 27.58 -19.84
CA PHE A 62 -25.11 26.60 -20.40
C PHE A 62 -25.60 25.26 -19.85
N GLN A 63 -26.31 24.50 -20.69
CA GLN A 63 -26.59 23.11 -20.37
C GLN A 63 -25.22 22.46 -20.27
N TYR A 64 -24.80 22.20 -19.07
CA TYR A 64 -23.70 21.29 -18.80
C TYR A 64 -24.15 19.96 -19.43
N GLN A 65 -23.73 19.72 -20.66
CA GLN A 65 -23.91 18.40 -21.25
C GLN A 65 -23.06 17.45 -20.44
N LYS A 66 -23.74 16.71 -19.54
CA LYS A 66 -23.10 15.61 -18.82
C LYS A 66 -22.40 14.75 -19.89
N PRO A 67 -21.10 14.50 -19.76
CA PRO A 67 -20.42 13.64 -20.73
C PRO A 67 -21.21 12.36 -20.93
N PRO A 68 -21.27 11.79 -22.16
CA PRO A 68 -21.99 10.55 -22.37
C PRO A 68 -21.51 9.51 -21.37
N ALA A 69 -22.47 8.84 -20.71
CA ALA A 69 -22.15 7.82 -19.72
C ALA A 69 -21.30 6.74 -20.39
N VAL A 70 -20.09 6.54 -19.86
CA VAL A 70 -19.22 5.46 -20.32
C VAL A 70 -19.84 4.15 -19.84
N GLU A 71 -20.08 3.23 -20.75
CA GLU A 71 -20.57 1.90 -20.40
C GLU A 71 -19.48 1.14 -19.61
N ASN A 72 -19.79 0.68 -18.38
CA ASN A 72 -18.85 0.07 -17.46
C ASN A 72 -17.61 0.96 -17.18
N PRO A 73 -17.77 2.09 -16.49
CA PRO A 73 -16.68 3.00 -16.18
C PRO A 73 -15.66 2.33 -15.26
N GLN A 74 -14.38 2.60 -15.49
CA GLN A 74 -13.25 2.02 -14.74
C GLN A 74 -12.47 3.09 -14.00
N THR A 75 -11.97 2.72 -12.81
CA THR A 75 -10.98 3.47 -12.06
C THR A 75 -9.63 3.45 -12.78
N LEU A 76 -8.69 4.30 -12.38
CA LEU A 76 -7.33 4.32 -12.94
C LEU A 76 -6.61 2.98 -12.69
N VAL A 77 -6.76 2.40 -11.49
CA VAL A 77 -6.18 1.09 -11.15
C VAL A 77 -6.73 -0.02 -12.05
N GLU A 78 -8.04 -0.06 -12.28
CA GLU A 78 -8.66 -1.03 -13.17
C GLU A 78 -8.17 -0.87 -14.62
N LYS A 79 -8.05 0.36 -15.13
CA LYS A 79 -7.52 0.64 -16.46
C LYS A 79 -6.06 0.20 -16.62
N ILE A 80 -5.22 0.50 -15.62
CA ILE A 80 -3.82 0.06 -15.65
C ILE A 80 -3.77 -1.48 -15.64
N ALA A 81 -4.48 -2.13 -14.72
CA ALA A 81 -4.50 -3.59 -14.62
C ALA A 81 -5.06 -4.26 -15.88
N GLN A 82 -6.08 -3.66 -16.52
CA GLN A 82 -6.66 -4.12 -17.79
C GLN A 82 -5.61 -4.28 -18.89
N GLN A 83 -4.64 -3.38 -18.98
CA GLN A 83 -3.59 -3.43 -20.02
C GLN A 83 -2.61 -4.60 -19.82
N TYR A 84 -2.51 -5.11 -18.58
CA TYR A 84 -1.60 -6.19 -18.19
C TYR A 84 -2.32 -7.52 -17.91
N ALA A 85 -3.64 -7.54 -18.07
CA ALA A 85 -4.42 -8.77 -17.96
C ALA A 85 -4.31 -9.61 -19.24
N VAL A 86 -4.05 -10.90 -19.07
CA VAL A 86 -3.82 -11.86 -20.15
C VAL A 86 -5.04 -12.78 -20.31
N GLY A 87 -5.40 -13.09 -21.56
CA GLY A 87 -6.43 -14.07 -21.86
C GLY A 87 -7.87 -13.59 -21.62
N LEU A 88 -8.09 -12.27 -21.54
CA LEU A 88 -9.44 -11.72 -21.44
C LEU A 88 -10.22 -11.91 -22.75
N ALA A 89 -11.51 -12.21 -22.62
CA ALA A 89 -12.41 -12.23 -23.77
C ALA A 89 -12.48 -10.83 -24.43
N PRO A 90 -12.61 -10.74 -25.76
CA PRO A 90 -12.75 -9.48 -26.46
C PRO A 90 -13.86 -8.60 -25.86
N GLY A 91 -13.55 -7.34 -25.57
CA GLY A 91 -14.48 -6.39 -24.98
C GLY A 91 -14.78 -6.54 -23.49
N LYS A 92 -14.24 -7.58 -22.81
CA LYS A 92 -14.40 -7.73 -21.38
C LYS A 92 -13.57 -6.66 -20.64
N LYS A 93 -14.25 -5.84 -19.83
CA LYS A 93 -13.61 -4.93 -18.87
C LYS A 93 -13.48 -5.61 -17.53
N ILE A 94 -12.33 -5.47 -16.89
CA ILE A 94 -12.09 -5.96 -15.52
C ILE A 94 -12.66 -4.97 -14.51
N LYS A 95 -13.05 -5.50 -13.37
CA LYS A 95 -13.57 -4.73 -12.22
C LYS A 95 -13.05 -5.31 -10.91
N ALA A 96 -13.21 -4.57 -9.84
CA ALA A 96 -12.93 -5.04 -8.47
C ALA A 96 -13.57 -6.41 -8.21
N GLY A 97 -12.78 -7.32 -7.62
CA GLY A 97 -13.15 -8.71 -7.33
C GLY A 97 -12.78 -9.71 -8.43
N ASP A 98 -12.56 -9.28 -9.68
CA ASP A 98 -12.15 -10.18 -10.76
C ASP A 98 -10.76 -10.78 -10.51
N TYR A 99 -10.63 -12.07 -10.80
CA TYR A 99 -9.34 -12.76 -10.81
C TYR A 99 -8.83 -12.84 -12.25
N ILE A 100 -7.63 -12.34 -12.47
CA ILE A 100 -6.99 -12.25 -13.76
C ILE A 100 -5.64 -12.96 -13.78
N ALA A 101 -5.19 -13.40 -14.96
CA ALA A 101 -3.78 -13.65 -15.20
C ALA A 101 -3.11 -12.31 -15.49
N LEU A 102 -2.10 -11.95 -14.70
CA LEU A 102 -1.41 -10.67 -14.78
C LEU A 102 0.02 -10.88 -15.30
N ALA A 103 0.38 -10.23 -16.40
CA ALA A 103 1.74 -10.18 -16.93
C ALA A 103 2.36 -8.80 -16.61
N PRO A 104 3.02 -8.61 -15.45
CA PRO A 104 3.53 -7.31 -15.06
C PRO A 104 4.62 -6.82 -16.01
N HIS A 105 4.76 -5.50 -16.14
CA HIS A 105 5.82 -4.88 -16.94
C HIS A 105 7.20 -5.23 -16.39
N HIS A 106 7.37 -5.13 -15.07
CA HIS A 106 8.59 -5.55 -14.38
C HIS A 106 8.29 -6.31 -13.09
N CYS A 107 9.22 -7.20 -12.73
CA CYS A 107 9.22 -7.95 -11.47
C CYS A 107 10.59 -7.78 -10.80
N MET A 108 10.63 -7.12 -9.65
CA MET A 108 11.85 -6.92 -8.87
C MET A 108 11.95 -7.93 -7.73
N SER A 109 13.15 -8.40 -7.45
CA SER A 109 13.48 -9.14 -6.23
C SER A 109 14.75 -8.57 -5.60
N HIS A 110 14.83 -8.71 -4.28
CA HIS A 110 15.93 -8.21 -3.45
C HIS A 110 16.81 -9.36 -2.91
N ASP A 111 17.32 -9.27 -1.69
CA ASP A 111 18.11 -10.34 -1.04
C ASP A 111 17.40 -11.70 -0.97
N ASN A 112 16.09 -11.74 -1.24
CA ASN A 112 15.30 -12.96 -1.36
C ASN A 112 15.36 -13.60 -2.76
N THR A 113 16.16 -13.05 -3.69
CA THR A 113 16.34 -13.57 -5.05
C THR A 113 16.79 -15.02 -5.05
N TRP A 114 17.71 -15.42 -4.16
CA TRP A 114 18.18 -16.79 -4.11
C TRP A 114 17.09 -17.81 -3.69
N PRO A 115 16.30 -17.57 -2.63
CA PRO A 115 15.10 -18.38 -2.36
C PRO A 115 14.11 -18.47 -3.52
N ILE A 116 13.91 -17.39 -4.28
CA ILE A 116 13.05 -17.41 -5.48
C ILE A 116 13.68 -18.27 -6.58
N ALA A 117 15.01 -18.16 -6.80
CA ALA A 117 15.74 -18.97 -7.76
C ALA A 117 15.65 -20.47 -7.45
N LYS A 118 15.72 -20.87 -6.17
CA LYS A 118 15.49 -22.25 -5.75
C LYS A 118 14.09 -22.71 -6.15
N LYS A 119 13.03 -21.94 -5.84
CA LYS A 119 11.66 -22.28 -6.26
C LYS A 119 11.51 -22.37 -7.78
N PHE A 120 12.13 -21.47 -8.52
CA PHE A 120 12.14 -21.47 -9.98
C PHE A 120 12.78 -22.78 -10.53
N LEU A 121 13.88 -23.25 -9.94
CA LEU A 121 14.52 -24.48 -10.30
C LEU A 121 13.70 -25.71 -9.88
N ASP A 122 13.08 -25.70 -8.70
CA ASP A 122 12.23 -26.78 -8.18
C ASP A 122 10.97 -26.98 -9.03
N ILE A 123 10.43 -25.90 -9.61
CA ILE A 123 9.35 -25.96 -10.62
C ILE A 123 9.80 -26.71 -11.88
N GLY A 124 11.11 -26.86 -12.12
CA GLY A 124 11.69 -27.47 -13.32
C GLY A 124 12.01 -26.45 -14.44
N ALA A 125 11.90 -25.15 -14.14
CA ALA A 125 12.22 -24.12 -15.12
C ALA A 125 13.74 -23.98 -15.28
N SER A 126 14.20 -23.95 -16.54
CA SER A 126 15.63 -23.85 -16.89
C SER A 126 16.01 -22.48 -17.49
N LYS A 127 15.01 -21.70 -17.94
CA LYS A 127 15.20 -20.40 -18.60
C LYS A 127 14.16 -19.41 -18.12
N ILE A 128 14.59 -18.20 -17.79
CA ILE A 128 13.68 -17.08 -17.49
C ILE A 128 12.93 -16.70 -18.78
N HIS A 129 11.60 -16.60 -18.69
CA HIS A 129 10.70 -16.33 -19.82
C HIS A 129 11.06 -15.02 -20.54
N ASN A 130 11.23 -13.95 -19.78
CA ASN A 130 11.68 -12.66 -20.29
C ASN A 130 12.66 -12.03 -19.29
N ASN A 131 13.95 -12.08 -19.61
CA ASN A 131 14.99 -11.54 -18.73
C ASN A 131 14.93 -10.00 -18.58
N ARG A 132 14.29 -9.27 -19.52
CA ARG A 132 14.10 -7.81 -19.43
C ARG A 132 12.98 -7.43 -18.47
N GLN A 133 12.08 -8.37 -18.17
CA GLN A 133 11.00 -8.17 -17.20
C GLN A 133 11.52 -8.23 -15.76
N VAL A 134 12.65 -8.89 -15.53
CA VAL A 134 13.16 -9.24 -14.20
C VAL A 134 14.32 -8.32 -13.82
N VAL A 135 14.30 -7.83 -12.58
CA VAL A 135 15.38 -6.98 -12.03
C VAL A 135 15.77 -7.51 -10.66
N PHE A 136 17.07 -7.72 -10.43
CA PHE A 136 17.60 -8.10 -9.13
C PHE A 136 18.30 -6.94 -8.47
N THR A 137 18.01 -6.71 -7.19
CA THR A 137 18.64 -5.67 -6.37
C THR A 137 19.08 -6.28 -5.04
N LEU A 138 20.23 -5.86 -4.51
CA LEU A 138 20.70 -6.30 -3.19
C LEU A 138 20.73 -5.09 -2.26
N ASP A 139 19.78 -5.00 -1.34
CA ASP A 139 19.56 -3.79 -0.57
C ASP A 139 19.27 -4.00 0.93
N HIS A 140 18.93 -5.21 1.36
CA HIS A 140 18.51 -5.46 2.73
C HIS A 140 19.67 -5.65 3.69
N ASP A 141 20.60 -6.54 3.38
CA ASP A 141 21.68 -6.97 4.29
C ASP A 141 23.07 -6.53 3.81
N VAL A 142 23.15 -5.31 3.29
CA VAL A 142 24.34 -4.74 2.61
C VAL A 142 25.58 -4.62 3.53
N GLN A 143 25.35 -4.50 4.84
CA GLN A 143 26.42 -4.38 5.83
C GLN A 143 26.99 -5.73 6.26
N ASN A 144 26.29 -6.82 6.03
CA ASN A 144 26.68 -8.16 6.44
C ASN A 144 27.78 -8.73 5.54
N LYS A 145 29.00 -8.81 6.05
CA LYS A 145 30.17 -9.37 5.35
C LYS A 145 30.49 -10.80 5.75
N SER A 146 29.54 -11.51 6.39
CA SER A 146 29.73 -12.93 6.69
C SER A 146 29.90 -13.75 5.40
N GLU A 147 30.67 -14.84 5.50
CA GLU A 147 30.91 -15.75 4.36
C GLU A 147 29.60 -16.28 3.76
N ALA A 148 28.61 -16.60 4.61
CA ALA A 148 27.30 -17.06 4.18
C ALA A 148 26.56 -16.03 3.34
N ASN A 149 26.57 -14.74 3.74
CA ASN A 149 25.91 -13.68 3.01
C ASN A 149 26.65 -13.36 1.68
N LEU A 150 27.96 -13.31 1.71
CA LEU A 150 28.78 -13.09 0.50
C LEU A 150 28.60 -14.24 -0.50
N LYS A 151 28.54 -15.50 -0.04
CA LYS A 151 28.24 -16.65 -0.88
C LYS A 151 26.84 -16.55 -1.51
N LYS A 152 25.83 -16.14 -0.72
CA LYS A 152 24.47 -15.88 -1.24
C LYS A 152 24.51 -14.84 -2.35
N TYR A 153 25.22 -13.73 -2.18
CA TYR A 153 25.36 -12.68 -3.18
C TYR A 153 26.08 -13.15 -4.44
N SER A 154 27.13 -14.00 -4.31
CA SER A 154 27.78 -14.62 -5.45
C SER A 154 26.84 -15.50 -6.26
N LEU A 155 26.04 -16.35 -5.58
CA LEU A 155 25.05 -17.21 -6.22
C LEU A 155 23.98 -16.38 -6.98
N ILE A 156 23.55 -15.26 -6.42
CA ILE A 156 22.59 -14.37 -7.10
C ILE A 156 23.23 -13.74 -8.34
N HIS A 157 24.46 -13.29 -8.24
CA HIS A 157 25.21 -12.70 -9.36
C HIS A 157 25.41 -13.71 -10.49
N GLU A 158 25.91 -14.92 -10.17
CA GLU A 158 26.09 -16.00 -11.13
C GLU A 158 24.77 -16.39 -11.82
N PHE A 159 23.68 -16.43 -11.05
CA PHE A 159 22.36 -16.71 -11.59
C PHE A 159 21.89 -15.60 -12.53
N ALA A 160 22.13 -14.32 -12.17
CA ALA A 160 21.80 -13.16 -13.01
C ALA A 160 22.58 -13.20 -14.34
N GLU A 161 23.87 -13.44 -14.30
CA GLU A 161 24.72 -13.56 -15.50
C GLU A 161 24.27 -14.72 -16.39
N LYS A 162 24.06 -15.91 -15.81
CA LYS A 162 23.59 -17.11 -16.53
C LYS A 162 22.29 -16.85 -17.29
N HIS A 163 21.38 -16.08 -16.72
CA HIS A 163 20.06 -15.83 -17.32
C HIS A 163 19.96 -14.48 -18.04
N GLY A 164 21.02 -13.66 -18.03
CA GLY A 164 21.05 -12.33 -18.65
C GLY A 164 20.10 -11.33 -18.00
N VAL A 165 19.92 -11.44 -16.68
CA VAL A 165 19.03 -10.54 -15.89
C VAL A 165 19.84 -9.34 -15.40
N THR A 166 19.22 -8.16 -15.42
CA THR A 166 19.85 -6.96 -14.85
C THR A 166 19.96 -7.11 -13.32
N HIS A 167 21.17 -6.91 -12.81
CA HIS A 167 21.50 -7.05 -11.40
C HIS A 167 22.21 -5.81 -10.85
N TYR A 168 21.72 -5.33 -9.71
CA TYR A 168 22.29 -4.22 -8.96
C TYR A 168 22.93 -4.75 -7.66
N PRO A 169 24.26 -4.56 -7.47
CA PRO A 169 24.96 -5.11 -6.32
C PRO A 169 24.62 -4.34 -5.02
N ALA A 170 24.93 -4.96 -3.89
CA ALA A 170 24.76 -4.38 -2.57
C ALA A 170 25.50 -3.02 -2.44
N GLY A 171 24.82 -2.03 -1.89
CA GLY A 171 25.32 -0.68 -1.71
C GLY A 171 25.09 0.26 -2.92
N ARG A 172 24.50 -0.22 -4.04
CA ARG A 172 24.08 0.66 -5.15
C ARG A 172 22.87 1.51 -4.76
N GLY A 173 21.98 0.97 -3.94
CA GLY A 173 20.77 1.63 -3.51
C GLY A 173 19.68 0.65 -3.12
N ILE A 174 18.58 1.19 -2.62
CA ILE A 174 17.38 0.43 -2.28
C ILE A 174 16.62 0.08 -3.55
N GLY A 175 16.19 -1.17 -3.68
CA GLY A 175 15.56 -1.69 -4.90
C GLY A 175 14.38 -0.86 -5.39
N HIS A 176 13.54 -0.38 -4.50
CA HIS A 176 12.40 0.48 -4.88
C HIS A 176 12.85 1.81 -5.49
N GLN A 177 13.91 2.43 -4.95
CA GLN A 177 14.50 3.65 -5.50
C GLN A 177 15.11 3.37 -6.88
N ILE A 178 15.84 2.26 -7.03
CA ILE A 178 16.41 1.82 -8.32
C ILE A 178 15.32 1.64 -9.38
N MET A 179 14.20 1.01 -9.03
CA MET A 179 13.08 0.80 -9.96
C MET A 179 12.52 2.12 -10.51
N VAL A 180 12.48 3.17 -9.69
CA VAL A 180 11.99 4.50 -10.06
C VAL A 180 13.05 5.28 -10.84
N GLU A 181 14.28 5.39 -10.31
CA GLU A 181 15.32 6.22 -10.90
C GLU A 181 15.86 5.69 -12.23
N GLU A 182 15.85 4.35 -12.40
CA GLU A 182 16.26 3.70 -13.64
C GLU A 182 15.10 3.56 -14.66
N GLY A 183 13.86 3.93 -14.30
CA GLY A 183 12.71 3.92 -15.17
C GLY A 183 12.13 2.53 -15.48
N TYR A 184 12.34 1.54 -14.60
CA TYR A 184 11.68 0.24 -14.65
C TYR A 184 10.22 0.36 -14.22
N ALA A 185 9.94 1.06 -13.12
CA ALA A 185 8.61 1.54 -12.82
C ALA A 185 8.31 2.74 -13.72
N TRP A 186 7.19 2.69 -14.44
CA TRP A 186 6.78 3.72 -15.38
C TRP A 186 5.29 4.03 -15.24
N PRO A 187 4.86 5.31 -15.39
CA PRO A 187 3.45 5.65 -15.32
C PRO A 187 2.56 4.82 -16.24
N GLY A 188 1.39 4.40 -15.74
CA GLY A 188 0.45 3.57 -16.49
C GLY A 188 0.85 2.10 -16.66
N THR A 189 1.95 1.65 -16.04
CA THR A 189 2.38 0.25 -16.06
C THR A 189 2.08 -0.46 -14.75
N VAL A 190 2.14 -1.81 -14.75
CA VAL A 190 2.13 -2.63 -13.54
C VAL A 190 3.54 -3.10 -13.25
N SER A 191 4.10 -2.74 -12.10
CA SER A 191 5.38 -3.27 -11.64
C SER A 191 5.21 -3.94 -10.29
N VAL A 192 5.73 -5.16 -10.16
CA VAL A 192 5.61 -5.93 -8.92
C VAL A 192 6.98 -6.15 -8.29
N ALA A 193 7.01 -6.34 -6.98
CA ALA A 193 8.21 -6.78 -6.30
C ALA A 193 7.90 -7.80 -5.22
N SER A 194 8.85 -8.67 -4.94
CA SER A 194 8.78 -9.57 -3.80
C SER A 194 9.15 -8.87 -2.48
N ASP A 195 8.71 -7.63 -2.37
CA ASP A 195 8.83 -6.75 -1.20
C ASP A 195 7.55 -5.95 -0.98
N SER A 196 7.23 -5.68 0.29
CA SER A 196 5.96 -5.07 0.69
C SER A 196 5.83 -3.59 0.31
N HIS A 197 6.93 -2.87 0.05
CA HIS A 197 6.90 -1.44 -0.29
C HIS A 197 6.85 -1.16 -1.80
N SER A 198 6.47 -2.13 -2.61
CA SER A 198 6.19 -1.95 -4.05
C SER A 198 5.16 -0.85 -4.34
N ASN A 199 4.30 -0.55 -3.37
CA ASN A 199 3.33 0.54 -3.43
C ASN A 199 3.98 1.88 -3.80
N MET A 200 5.27 2.08 -3.44
CA MET A 200 6.05 3.29 -3.74
C MET A 200 5.96 3.71 -5.21
N TYR A 201 5.87 2.76 -6.14
CA TYR A 201 5.82 3.06 -7.58
C TYR A 201 4.57 3.87 -7.97
N GLY A 202 3.53 3.83 -7.14
CA GLY A 202 2.32 4.62 -7.36
C GLY A 202 2.52 6.13 -7.26
N GLY A 203 3.57 6.59 -6.57
CA GLY A 203 3.95 8.00 -6.52
C GLY A 203 4.28 8.60 -7.89
N ILE A 204 4.64 7.76 -8.86
CA ILE A 204 4.85 8.11 -10.26
C ILE A 204 3.76 7.56 -11.20
N GLY A 205 2.58 7.22 -10.67
CA GLY A 205 1.48 6.73 -11.49
C GLY A 205 1.65 5.31 -12.05
N CYS A 206 2.57 4.51 -11.49
CA CYS A 206 2.74 3.10 -11.81
C CYS A 206 1.97 2.25 -10.79
N LEU A 207 1.17 1.29 -11.24
CA LEU A 207 0.50 0.35 -10.32
C LEU A 207 1.54 -0.58 -9.71
N GLY A 208 2.05 -0.18 -8.54
CA GLY A 208 2.98 -0.97 -7.73
C GLY A 208 2.23 -1.86 -6.75
N THR A 209 2.53 -3.16 -6.72
CA THR A 209 1.93 -4.09 -5.77
C THR A 209 2.90 -5.21 -5.40
N ALA A 210 2.80 -5.67 -4.14
CA ALA A 210 3.65 -6.73 -3.64
C ALA A 210 3.22 -8.12 -4.16
N VAL A 211 4.21 -8.98 -4.39
CA VAL A 211 4.01 -10.40 -4.69
C VAL A 211 4.85 -11.26 -3.76
N VAL A 212 4.47 -12.53 -3.58
CA VAL A 212 5.25 -13.46 -2.78
C VAL A 212 6.28 -14.21 -3.65
N ARG A 213 7.19 -14.98 -3.00
CA ARG A 213 8.30 -15.67 -3.70
C ARG A 213 7.82 -16.61 -4.79
N THR A 214 6.73 -17.34 -4.54
CA THR A 214 6.16 -18.29 -5.51
C THR A 214 5.58 -17.58 -6.72
N ASP A 215 4.96 -16.40 -6.54
CA ASP A 215 4.52 -15.56 -7.66
C ASP A 215 5.69 -15.07 -8.51
N ALA A 216 6.75 -14.59 -7.85
CA ALA A 216 7.95 -14.14 -8.56
C ALA A 216 8.56 -15.27 -9.37
N ALA A 217 8.65 -16.48 -8.80
CA ALA A 217 9.11 -17.68 -9.53
C ALA A 217 8.19 -18.01 -10.72
N SER A 218 6.88 -17.88 -10.57
CA SER A 218 5.90 -18.03 -11.66
C SER A 218 6.14 -17.01 -12.78
N ILE A 219 6.34 -15.73 -12.42
CA ILE A 219 6.64 -14.65 -13.39
C ILE A 219 7.95 -14.94 -14.13
N TRP A 220 9.00 -15.37 -13.42
CA TRP A 220 10.27 -15.71 -14.06
C TRP A 220 10.13 -16.86 -15.06
N ALA A 221 9.32 -17.88 -14.72
CA ALA A 221 9.13 -19.06 -15.54
C ALA A 221 8.17 -18.84 -16.73
N THR A 222 7.11 -18.04 -16.56
CA THR A 222 6.00 -17.93 -17.52
C THR A 222 5.68 -16.51 -17.97
N GLY A 223 6.32 -15.50 -17.39
CA GLY A 223 6.03 -14.07 -17.64
C GLY A 223 4.81 -13.55 -16.88
N GLN A 224 4.07 -14.37 -16.13
CA GLN A 224 2.78 -14.02 -15.54
C GLN A 224 2.52 -14.71 -14.20
N THR A 225 1.57 -14.16 -13.44
CA THR A 225 0.97 -14.76 -12.25
C THR A 225 -0.51 -14.45 -12.19
N TRP A 226 -1.25 -15.01 -11.24
CA TRP A 226 -2.62 -14.62 -10.99
C TRP A 226 -2.70 -13.35 -10.12
N TRP A 227 -3.75 -12.58 -10.24
CA TRP A 227 -4.01 -11.41 -9.41
C TRP A 227 -5.50 -11.16 -9.26
N GLN A 228 -5.95 -10.81 -8.06
CA GLN A 228 -7.30 -10.34 -7.82
C GLN A 228 -7.31 -8.82 -7.89
N VAL A 229 -8.18 -8.26 -8.71
CA VAL A 229 -8.38 -6.82 -8.80
C VAL A 229 -8.99 -6.33 -7.49
N PRO A 230 -8.28 -5.49 -6.71
CA PRO A 230 -8.79 -5.04 -5.42
C PRO A 230 -9.92 -4.03 -5.58
N PRO A 231 -10.79 -3.87 -4.57
CA PRO A 231 -11.63 -2.69 -4.49
C PRO A 231 -10.77 -1.43 -4.42
N VAL A 232 -11.26 -0.33 -5.01
CA VAL A 232 -10.51 0.92 -5.09
C VAL A 232 -11.12 1.95 -4.16
N ALA A 233 -10.31 2.53 -3.29
CA ALA A 233 -10.66 3.70 -2.49
C ALA A 233 -10.05 4.95 -3.14
N LYS A 234 -10.79 6.06 -3.15
CA LYS A 234 -10.29 7.35 -3.59
C LYS A 234 -9.99 8.24 -2.39
N VAL A 235 -8.82 8.84 -2.37
CA VAL A 235 -8.43 9.84 -1.37
C VAL A 235 -8.23 11.18 -2.06
N THR A 236 -9.05 12.17 -1.70
CA THR A 236 -8.97 13.51 -2.27
C THR A 236 -8.26 14.44 -1.28
N PHE A 237 -7.16 15.02 -1.71
CA PHE A 237 -6.49 16.10 -0.99
C PHE A 237 -7.13 17.44 -1.33
N THR A 238 -7.43 18.24 -0.33
CA THR A 238 -7.90 19.61 -0.47
C THR A 238 -6.94 20.56 0.23
N GLY A 239 -6.93 21.84 -0.17
CA GLY A 239 -6.00 22.82 0.41
C GLY A 239 -4.57 22.70 -0.10
N ILE A 240 -3.66 23.44 0.53
CA ILE A 240 -2.25 23.54 0.14
C ILE A 240 -1.41 23.38 1.40
N LEU A 241 -0.53 22.46 1.44
CA LEU A 241 0.74 22.27 2.18
C LEU A 241 0.96 20.81 2.55
N PRO A 242 2.18 20.28 2.38
CA PRO A 242 2.50 18.92 2.74
C PRO A 242 3.37 18.87 3.98
N LEU A 243 2.92 18.25 5.04
CA LEU A 243 3.75 17.76 6.13
C LEU A 243 3.10 16.51 6.71
N ASP A 244 3.85 15.43 6.79
CA ASP A 244 3.45 14.20 7.46
C ASP A 244 2.10 13.61 6.97
N VAL A 245 1.76 13.82 5.67
CA VAL A 245 0.47 13.44 5.07
C VAL A 245 0.11 12.00 5.32
N ILE A 246 1.03 11.07 5.07
CA ILE A 246 0.74 9.65 5.20
C ILE A 246 0.63 9.19 6.66
N ILE A 247 1.39 9.81 7.57
CA ILE A 247 1.24 9.57 9.02
C ILE A 247 -0.13 10.05 9.48
N ALA A 248 -0.59 11.21 8.97
CA ALA A 248 -1.93 11.70 9.22
C ALA A 248 -3.00 10.73 8.72
N LEU A 249 -2.89 10.23 7.48
CA LEU A 249 -3.83 9.24 6.93
C LEU A 249 -3.88 7.97 7.79
N CYS A 250 -2.72 7.38 8.14
CA CYS A 250 -2.65 6.18 8.98
C CYS A 250 -3.25 6.38 10.38
N GLY A 251 -3.03 7.57 10.96
CA GLY A 251 -3.46 7.88 12.32
C GLY A 251 -4.89 8.39 12.45
N LEU A 252 -5.43 9.06 11.43
CA LEU A 252 -6.77 9.65 11.44
C LEU A 252 -7.83 8.67 10.91
N PHE A 253 -7.49 7.84 9.93
CA PHE A 253 -8.37 6.80 9.39
C PHE A 253 -7.96 5.41 9.94
N ARG A 254 -8.15 5.22 11.26
CA ARG A 254 -7.61 4.08 12.03
C ARG A 254 -8.33 2.75 11.81
N ASP A 255 -9.58 2.78 11.35
CA ASP A 255 -10.49 1.63 11.33
C ASP A 255 -10.33 0.76 10.07
N ASP A 256 -9.08 0.56 9.62
CA ASP A 256 -8.73 -0.26 8.46
C ASP A 256 -9.52 0.12 7.19
N GLN A 257 -9.76 1.44 7.01
CA GLN A 257 -10.61 2.00 5.95
C GLN A 257 -10.18 1.57 4.55
N VAL A 258 -8.90 1.35 4.34
CA VAL A 258 -8.34 0.95 3.03
C VAL A 258 -7.68 -0.43 3.06
N LEU A 259 -7.95 -1.23 4.10
CA LEU A 259 -7.42 -2.59 4.18
C LEU A 259 -7.83 -3.39 2.94
N ASN A 260 -6.83 -4.00 2.28
CA ASN A 260 -7.00 -4.76 1.04
C ASN A 260 -7.57 -3.97 -0.16
N HIS A 261 -7.62 -2.64 -0.10
CA HIS A 261 -7.96 -1.79 -1.24
C HIS A 261 -6.71 -1.35 -2.01
N ALA A 262 -6.88 -0.98 -3.27
CA ALA A 262 -5.97 -0.03 -3.91
C ALA A 262 -6.46 1.39 -3.60
N VAL A 263 -5.55 2.34 -3.46
CA VAL A 263 -5.87 3.74 -3.22
C VAL A 263 -5.52 4.57 -4.46
N GLU A 264 -6.46 5.37 -4.95
CA GLU A 264 -6.22 6.41 -5.95
C GLU A 264 -6.22 7.77 -5.26
N PHE A 265 -5.19 8.58 -5.51
CA PHE A 265 -5.06 9.92 -4.98
C PHE A 265 -5.52 10.98 -5.99
N ALA A 266 -6.18 12.02 -5.50
CA ALA A 266 -6.61 13.18 -6.28
C ALA A 266 -6.34 14.47 -5.49
N GLY A 267 -6.25 15.62 -6.16
CA GLY A 267 -6.03 16.93 -5.52
C GLY A 267 -4.61 17.14 -4.98
N GLY A 268 -3.67 16.28 -5.33
CA GLY A 268 -2.28 16.35 -4.90
C GLY A 268 -1.31 17.00 -5.89
N GLU A 269 -1.79 17.88 -6.78
CA GLU A 269 -0.99 18.47 -7.86
C GLU A 269 0.15 19.37 -7.33
N SER A 270 0.02 19.89 -6.10
CA SER A 270 1.06 20.70 -5.45
C SER A 270 2.15 19.85 -4.76
N LEU A 271 1.93 18.53 -4.58
CA LEU A 271 2.87 17.64 -3.93
C LEU A 271 4.06 17.34 -4.84
N PRO A 272 5.30 17.55 -4.39
CA PRO A 272 6.50 17.08 -5.07
C PRO A 272 6.48 15.57 -5.31
N ILE A 273 7.21 15.09 -6.31
CA ILE A 273 7.22 13.65 -6.63
C ILE A 273 7.80 12.82 -5.48
N ASP A 274 8.82 13.33 -4.79
CA ASP A 274 9.40 12.62 -3.64
C ASP A 274 8.39 12.43 -2.51
N ASP A 275 7.52 13.43 -2.25
CA ASP A 275 6.44 13.30 -1.27
C ASP A 275 5.38 12.29 -1.72
N ARG A 276 5.02 12.27 -3.02
CA ARG A 276 4.12 11.26 -3.57
C ARG A 276 4.68 9.84 -3.45
N LEU A 277 5.99 9.67 -3.66
CA LEU A 277 6.68 8.39 -3.47
C LEU A 277 6.59 7.95 -2.00
N THR A 278 6.79 8.87 -1.05
CA THR A 278 6.65 8.62 0.39
C THR A 278 5.21 8.23 0.77
N ILE A 279 4.22 8.99 0.29
CA ILE A 279 2.81 8.70 0.56
C ILE A 279 2.43 7.33 -0.01
N SER A 280 2.76 7.06 -1.26
CA SER A 280 2.48 5.76 -1.90
C SER A 280 3.19 4.61 -1.20
N ASN A 281 4.46 4.78 -0.82
CA ASN A 281 5.25 3.78 -0.08
C ASN A 281 4.52 3.32 1.19
N MET A 282 4.10 4.27 2.02
CA MET A 282 3.50 3.99 3.32
C MET A 282 2.00 3.67 3.26
N THR A 283 1.35 3.65 2.09
CA THR A 283 0.02 3.05 1.97
C THR A 283 0.02 1.58 2.38
N THR A 284 1.18 0.92 2.31
CA THR A 284 1.39 -0.45 2.83
C THR A 284 1.11 -0.53 4.33
N GLU A 285 1.58 0.45 5.12
CA GLU A 285 1.35 0.52 6.57
C GLU A 285 -0.11 0.88 6.90
N TRP A 286 -0.79 1.55 5.97
CA TRP A 286 -2.22 1.83 6.06
C TRP A 286 -3.08 0.61 5.69
N GLY A 287 -2.47 -0.45 5.16
CA GLY A 287 -3.13 -1.71 4.80
C GLY A 287 -3.56 -1.82 3.33
N ALA A 288 -3.20 -0.85 2.50
CA ALA A 288 -3.54 -0.88 1.08
C ALA A 288 -2.58 -1.76 0.26
N LEU A 289 -3.09 -2.30 -0.85
CA LEU A 289 -2.36 -3.13 -1.82
C LEU A 289 -1.56 -2.32 -2.83
N ALA A 290 -1.99 -1.09 -3.08
CA ALA A 290 -1.36 -0.12 -3.97
C ALA A 290 -1.80 1.29 -3.56
N GLY A 291 -1.00 2.30 -3.90
CA GLY A 291 -1.39 3.70 -3.76
C GLY A 291 -0.91 4.47 -5.00
N VAL A 292 -1.81 4.95 -5.84
CA VAL A 292 -1.52 5.46 -7.18
C VAL A 292 -1.90 6.93 -7.30
N PHE A 293 -0.94 7.78 -7.66
CA PHE A 293 -1.16 9.17 -8.06
C PHE A 293 -1.43 9.27 -9.58
N PRO A 294 -2.20 10.27 -10.01
CA PRO A 294 -2.42 10.51 -11.43
C PRO A 294 -1.17 11.03 -12.13
N VAL A 295 -1.15 10.90 -13.45
CA VAL A 295 -0.13 11.53 -14.31
C VAL A 295 -0.54 12.98 -14.57
N ASP A 296 0.13 13.92 -13.95
CA ASP A 296 -0.12 15.36 -14.05
C ASP A 296 1.10 16.13 -14.56
N GLU A 297 0.99 17.46 -14.64
CA GLU A 297 2.06 18.35 -15.11
C GLU A 297 3.30 18.31 -14.21
N MET A 298 3.14 18.10 -12.91
CA MET A 298 4.25 17.96 -11.98
C MET A 298 5.11 16.73 -12.33
N LEU A 299 4.46 15.59 -12.56
CA LEU A 299 5.15 14.35 -12.93
C LEU A 299 5.79 14.45 -14.33
N ILE A 300 5.07 15.00 -15.31
CA ILE A 300 5.63 15.22 -16.66
C ILE A 300 6.88 16.13 -16.59
N SER A 301 6.81 17.22 -15.83
CA SER A 301 7.94 18.14 -15.65
C SER A 301 9.14 17.46 -14.98
N TRP A 302 8.90 16.63 -13.99
CA TRP A 302 9.92 15.84 -13.30
C TRP A 302 10.62 14.86 -14.27
N TYR A 303 9.86 14.12 -15.09
CA TYR A 303 10.42 13.23 -16.10
C TYR A 303 11.15 13.98 -17.22
N ARG A 304 10.68 15.16 -17.63
CA ARG A 304 11.39 16.00 -18.61
C ARG A 304 12.75 16.45 -18.08
N GLY A 305 12.84 16.80 -16.78
CA GLY A 305 14.11 17.09 -16.12
C GLY A 305 15.07 15.90 -16.18
N LYS A 306 14.61 14.70 -15.80
CA LYS A 306 15.43 13.47 -15.86
C LYS A 306 15.85 13.12 -17.32
N ALA A 307 14.93 13.22 -18.27
CA ALA A 307 15.22 12.98 -19.69
C ALA A 307 16.28 13.94 -20.23
N THR A 308 16.23 15.22 -19.83
CA THR A 308 17.24 16.23 -20.19
C THR A 308 18.61 15.87 -19.60
N THR A 309 18.65 15.51 -18.32
CA THR A 309 19.90 15.07 -17.66
C THR A 309 20.48 13.84 -18.37
N ASN A 310 19.67 12.85 -18.70
CA ASN A 310 20.09 11.66 -19.45
C ASN A 310 20.61 11.99 -20.85
N ALA A 311 19.96 12.94 -21.54
CA ALA A 311 20.40 13.38 -22.87
C ALA A 311 21.75 14.12 -22.83
N MET A 312 22.01 14.91 -21.78
CA MET A 312 23.23 15.72 -21.64
C MET A 312 24.44 14.91 -21.15
N PHE A 313 24.23 14.02 -20.19
CA PHE A 313 25.31 13.33 -19.48
C PHE A 313 25.39 11.83 -19.76
N GLY A 314 24.40 11.28 -20.45
CA GLY A 314 24.24 9.85 -20.56
C GLY A 314 23.83 9.24 -19.21
N GLY A 315 23.40 7.99 -19.21
CA GLY A 315 23.02 7.28 -18.00
C GLY A 315 22.48 5.90 -18.35
N SER A 316 22.45 5.00 -17.38
CA SER A 316 21.89 3.65 -17.52
C SER A 316 20.40 3.67 -17.86
N SER A 317 19.69 4.73 -17.45
CA SER A 317 18.25 4.92 -17.67
C SER A 317 17.87 5.62 -18.97
N LYS A 318 18.84 6.09 -19.80
CA LYS A 318 18.58 6.91 -21.00
C LYS A 318 17.60 6.29 -22.01
N ASP A 319 17.62 4.96 -22.14
CA ASP A 319 16.73 4.24 -23.05
C ASP A 319 15.33 4.09 -22.46
N ARG A 320 15.19 4.16 -21.14
CA ARG A 320 13.93 4.04 -20.40
C ARG A 320 13.34 5.39 -20.01
N ILE A 321 14.17 6.43 -19.79
CA ILE A 321 13.74 7.80 -19.48
C ILE A 321 14.34 8.74 -20.53
N ASN A 322 13.56 9.10 -21.54
CA ASN A 322 13.94 9.99 -22.62
C ASN A 322 12.75 10.84 -23.07
N HIS A 323 13.01 11.93 -23.79
CA HIS A 323 11.99 12.89 -24.21
C HIS A 323 10.86 12.25 -25.01
N LYS A 324 11.18 11.35 -25.96
CA LYS A 324 10.17 10.67 -26.78
C LYS A 324 9.15 9.94 -25.91
N ARG A 325 9.64 9.17 -24.94
CA ARG A 325 8.77 8.40 -24.04
C ARG A 325 7.95 9.30 -23.11
N VAL A 326 8.49 10.47 -22.73
CA VAL A 326 7.76 11.48 -21.96
C VAL A 326 6.67 12.13 -22.82
N ASP A 327 6.95 12.44 -24.10
CA ASP A 327 5.94 12.97 -25.03
C ASP A 327 4.82 11.98 -25.27
N GLU A 328 5.14 10.69 -25.43
CA GLU A 328 4.15 9.60 -25.54
C GLU A 328 3.28 9.50 -24.28
N LEU A 329 3.89 9.63 -23.09
CA LEU A 329 3.17 9.63 -21.82
C LEU A 329 2.21 10.81 -21.69
N GLU A 330 2.66 12.01 -22.08
CA GLU A 330 1.85 13.23 -22.03
C GLU A 330 0.65 13.18 -22.98
N GLN A 331 0.85 12.62 -24.18
CA GLN A 331 -0.21 12.47 -25.19
C GLN A 331 -1.24 11.39 -24.85
N ASN A 332 -0.82 10.35 -24.11
CA ASN A 332 -1.63 9.17 -23.83
C ASN A 332 -1.83 8.98 -22.29
N ARG A 333 -2.13 10.06 -21.58
CA ARG A 333 -2.38 10.00 -20.13
C ARG A 333 -3.55 9.07 -19.86
N LEU A 334 -3.32 8.16 -18.94
CA LEU A 334 -4.37 7.28 -18.46
C LEU A 334 -5.04 7.91 -17.22
N GLU A 335 -6.35 8.05 -17.29
CA GLU A 335 -7.16 8.66 -16.23
C GLU A 335 -8.36 7.76 -15.91
N ALA A 336 -8.89 7.86 -14.69
CA ALA A 336 -10.15 7.21 -14.33
C ALA A 336 -11.30 7.75 -15.20
N ASP A 337 -12.29 6.91 -15.45
CA ASP A 337 -13.50 7.37 -16.15
C ASP A 337 -14.29 8.34 -15.24
N PRO A 338 -14.98 9.36 -15.78
CA PRO A 338 -15.69 10.36 -14.99
C PRO A 338 -16.74 9.79 -14.02
N ASN A 339 -17.29 8.62 -14.32
CA ASN A 339 -18.29 7.94 -13.52
C ASN A 339 -17.73 6.65 -12.89
N ALA A 340 -16.41 6.55 -12.70
CA ALA A 340 -15.79 5.41 -12.05
C ALA A 340 -16.35 5.25 -10.63
N LYS A 341 -16.63 4.00 -10.24
CA LYS A 341 -17.15 3.71 -8.91
C LYS A 341 -16.03 3.33 -7.98
N TYR A 342 -15.95 4.02 -6.86
CA TYR A 342 -15.02 3.72 -5.79
C TYR A 342 -15.73 3.00 -4.64
N ALA A 343 -15.05 2.04 -4.02
CA ALA A 343 -15.55 1.35 -2.84
C ALA A 343 -15.68 2.30 -1.64
N LYS A 344 -14.78 3.29 -1.58
CA LYS A 344 -14.79 4.39 -0.59
C LYS A 344 -14.24 5.66 -1.20
N GLU A 345 -14.74 6.78 -0.75
CA GLU A 345 -14.17 8.10 -1.02
C GLU A 345 -13.85 8.77 0.32
N LEU A 346 -12.61 9.20 0.49
CA LEU A 346 -12.09 9.85 1.68
C LEU A 346 -11.45 11.16 1.29
N TYR A 347 -11.43 12.14 2.19
CA TYR A 347 -10.69 13.38 1.97
C TYR A 347 -9.88 13.81 3.17
N LEU A 348 -8.81 14.56 2.89
CA LEU A 348 -7.94 15.19 3.87
C LEU A 348 -7.61 16.61 3.42
N ASN A 349 -7.92 17.61 4.27
CA ASN A 349 -7.54 18.98 4.00
C ASN A 349 -6.11 19.25 4.49
N LEU A 350 -5.18 19.31 3.55
CA LEU A 350 -3.76 19.52 3.80
C LEU A 350 -3.44 20.83 4.52
N SER A 351 -4.23 21.89 4.29
CA SER A 351 -4.04 23.19 4.96
C SER A 351 -4.34 23.15 6.46
N THR A 352 -4.92 22.07 6.96
CA THR A 352 -5.25 21.91 8.38
C THR A 352 -4.26 21.01 9.12
N LEU A 353 -3.29 20.43 8.41
CA LEU A 353 -2.26 19.59 9.01
C LEU A 353 -1.30 20.42 9.86
N SER A 354 -0.92 19.87 10.98
CA SER A 354 0.24 20.27 11.78
C SER A 354 1.25 19.13 11.79
N PRO A 355 2.51 19.39 12.13
CA PRO A 355 3.50 18.32 12.24
C PRO A 355 3.04 17.21 13.19
N ILE A 356 3.17 15.96 12.72
CA ILE A 356 2.69 14.75 13.41
C ILE A 356 3.85 13.77 13.50
N VAL A 357 3.95 13.09 14.63
CA VAL A 357 4.90 12.01 14.86
C VAL A 357 4.12 10.71 15.11
N ALA A 358 4.51 9.63 14.45
CA ALA A 358 3.91 8.32 14.67
C ALA A 358 4.68 7.53 15.75
N GLY A 359 3.96 6.99 16.70
CA GLY A 359 4.54 6.15 17.75
C GLY A 359 4.18 6.52 19.19
N PRO A 360 4.75 5.76 20.14
CA PRO A 360 5.77 4.73 19.93
C PRO A 360 5.22 3.42 19.36
N ASN A 361 6.05 2.76 18.56
CA ASN A 361 5.87 1.37 18.10
C ASN A 361 4.58 1.07 17.29
N SER A 362 3.95 2.09 16.69
CA SER A 362 2.83 1.94 15.78
C SER A 362 2.67 3.18 14.90
N VAL A 363 2.47 2.98 13.60
CA VAL A 363 2.15 4.07 12.65
C VAL A 363 0.74 4.62 12.86
N LYS A 364 -0.16 3.85 13.46
CA LYS A 364 -1.54 4.26 13.77
C LYS A 364 -1.66 5.15 15.01
N ILE A 365 -0.58 5.31 15.78
CA ILE A 365 -0.49 6.27 16.89
C ILE A 365 0.11 7.55 16.33
N ALA A 366 -0.74 8.46 15.86
CA ALA A 366 -0.33 9.74 15.33
C ALA A 366 -0.55 10.84 16.37
N THR A 367 0.53 11.45 16.84
CA THR A 367 0.51 12.47 17.89
C THR A 367 1.04 13.79 17.33
N PRO A 368 0.31 14.90 17.51
CA PRO A 368 0.83 16.22 17.15
C PRO A 368 2.18 16.48 17.81
N LEU A 369 3.16 16.93 17.04
CA LEU A 369 4.53 17.18 17.52
C LEU A 369 4.57 18.03 18.80
N LYS A 370 3.74 19.11 18.85
CA LYS A 370 3.66 20.00 20.01
C LYS A 370 3.35 19.26 21.30
N ASN A 371 2.57 18.18 21.26
CA ASN A 371 2.23 17.39 22.45
C ASN A 371 3.45 16.61 22.93
N LEU A 372 4.19 15.97 22.00
CA LEU A 372 5.39 15.22 22.32
C LEU A 372 6.55 16.13 22.78
N GLU A 373 6.66 17.34 22.23
CA GLU A 373 7.61 18.33 22.70
C GLU A 373 7.38 18.71 24.18
N ALA A 374 6.11 18.72 24.62
CA ALA A 374 5.75 18.98 26.02
C ALA A 374 6.08 17.81 26.96
N GLU A 375 6.19 16.59 26.45
CA GLU A 375 6.56 15.40 27.22
C GLU A 375 8.08 15.26 27.44
N ASP A 376 8.89 16.05 26.76
CA ASP A 376 10.36 16.09 26.87
C ASP A 376 11.04 14.72 26.66
N ILE A 377 10.58 13.94 25.68
CA ILE A 377 11.02 12.58 25.43
C ILE A 377 12.46 12.58 24.91
N PRO A 378 13.44 11.99 25.63
CA PRO A 378 14.82 11.94 25.17
C PRO A 378 14.96 11.00 23.96
N VAL A 379 15.95 11.26 23.10
CA VAL A 379 16.27 10.46 21.92
C VAL A 379 17.69 9.94 22.01
N ASP A 380 17.87 8.62 21.92
CA ASP A 380 19.18 7.96 21.93
C ASP A 380 19.71 7.77 20.49
N LYS A 381 18.83 7.48 19.54
CA LYS A 381 19.19 7.24 18.15
C LYS A 381 18.21 7.93 17.17
N ALA A 382 18.79 8.59 16.18
CA ALA A 382 18.04 9.20 15.08
C ALA A 382 18.46 8.58 13.74
N TYR A 383 17.52 8.47 12.79
CA TYR A 383 17.79 7.79 11.52
C TYR A 383 17.18 8.54 10.34
N LEU A 384 18.05 8.89 9.40
CA LEU A 384 17.66 9.36 8.06
C LEU A 384 18.07 8.28 7.05
N VAL A 385 17.22 7.27 6.92
CA VAL A 385 17.45 6.05 6.14
C VAL A 385 16.12 5.59 5.54
N SER A 386 16.10 4.67 4.58
CA SER A 386 14.89 4.04 4.02
C SER A 386 14.54 4.51 2.61
N CYS A 387 13.82 3.65 1.86
CA CYS A 387 13.19 4.04 0.59
C CYS A 387 12.12 5.14 0.75
N THR A 388 11.66 5.41 1.97
CA THR A 388 10.62 6.39 2.25
C THR A 388 11.18 7.80 2.18
N ASN A 389 12.14 8.16 3.03
CA ASN A 389 12.68 9.51 3.16
C ASN A 389 14.20 9.48 3.35
N SER A 390 14.95 9.18 2.30
CA SER A 390 16.41 9.39 2.26
C SER A 390 16.92 9.71 0.85
N ARG A 391 16.11 10.39 0.05
CA ARG A 391 16.51 10.98 -1.22
C ARG A 391 17.26 12.27 -0.98
N ALA A 392 17.85 12.84 -2.02
CA ALA A 392 18.59 14.10 -1.92
C ALA A 392 17.74 15.25 -1.35
N SER A 393 16.45 15.31 -1.69
CA SER A 393 15.50 16.29 -1.15
C SER A 393 15.30 16.13 0.36
N ASP A 394 15.19 14.91 0.87
CA ASP A 394 15.04 14.59 2.28
C ASP A 394 16.32 14.94 3.07
N ILE A 395 17.48 14.62 2.48
CA ILE A 395 18.80 14.97 3.03
C ILE A 395 18.96 16.48 3.10
N ALA A 396 18.52 17.21 2.05
CA ALA A 396 18.53 18.68 2.02
C ALA A 396 17.60 19.27 3.10
N ALA A 397 16.44 18.69 3.32
CA ALA A 397 15.49 19.10 4.37
C ALA A 397 16.10 18.93 5.78
N ALA A 398 16.74 17.78 6.05
CA ALA A 398 17.48 17.55 7.28
C ALA A 398 18.67 18.49 7.47
N ALA A 399 19.50 18.68 6.41
CA ALA A 399 20.64 19.58 6.43
C ALA A 399 20.23 21.05 6.66
N ARG A 400 19.07 21.46 6.16
CA ARG A 400 18.51 22.80 6.40
C ARG A 400 18.34 23.06 7.90
N VAL A 401 17.94 22.09 8.70
CA VAL A 401 17.79 22.25 10.16
C VAL A 401 19.13 22.65 10.80
N PHE A 402 20.20 21.97 10.46
CA PHE A 402 21.53 22.27 10.97
C PHE A 402 22.06 23.60 10.46
N ARG A 403 21.80 23.96 9.19
CA ARG A 403 22.18 25.28 8.65
C ARG A 403 21.45 26.44 9.31
N GLU A 404 20.16 26.30 9.58
CA GLU A 404 19.41 27.34 10.30
C GLU A 404 19.94 27.51 11.72
N ALA A 405 20.19 26.42 12.45
CA ALA A 405 20.79 26.46 13.77
C ALA A 405 22.21 27.07 13.74
N ALA A 406 22.99 26.85 12.69
CA ALA A 406 24.33 27.43 12.53
C ALA A 406 24.35 28.96 12.34
N LYS A 407 23.21 29.60 12.03
CA LYS A 407 23.11 31.05 11.99
C LYS A 407 23.18 31.67 13.39
N GLU A 408 22.73 30.94 14.41
CA GLU A 408 22.75 31.40 15.80
C GLU A 408 24.02 30.92 16.53
N ASN A 409 24.49 29.72 16.22
CA ASN A 409 25.69 29.11 16.81
C ASN A 409 26.55 28.49 15.71
N LYS A 410 27.79 28.93 15.55
CA LYS A 410 28.69 28.45 14.49
C LYS A 410 29.16 26.99 14.63
N ASP A 411 29.14 26.43 15.84
CA ASP A 411 29.56 25.06 16.11
C ASP A 411 28.35 24.18 16.46
N VAL A 412 27.53 23.92 15.45
CA VAL A 412 26.33 23.09 15.58
C VAL A 412 26.71 21.63 15.45
N LYS A 413 26.43 20.86 16.51
CA LYS A 413 26.63 19.40 16.57
C LYS A 413 25.36 18.68 17.00
N ILE A 414 25.33 17.39 16.70
CA ILE A 414 24.35 16.47 17.27
C ILE A 414 24.45 16.51 18.80
N ALA A 415 23.31 16.47 19.49
CA ALA A 415 23.28 16.51 20.94
C ALA A 415 24.13 15.39 21.56
N PRO A 416 24.85 15.68 22.68
CA PRO A 416 25.62 14.65 23.39
C PRO A 416 24.74 13.44 23.76
N GLY A 417 25.23 12.23 23.49
CA GLY A 417 24.53 10.98 23.78
C GLY A 417 23.62 10.49 22.63
N VAL A 418 23.36 11.31 21.61
CA VAL A 418 22.57 10.90 20.45
C VAL A 418 23.46 10.36 19.34
N ASN A 419 23.09 9.22 18.76
CA ASN A 419 23.70 8.70 17.54
C ASN A 419 22.78 8.99 16.35
N PHE A 420 23.24 9.77 15.39
CA PHE A 420 22.48 10.06 14.18
C PHE A 420 23.06 9.29 12.99
N TYR A 421 22.27 8.37 12.43
CA TYR A 421 22.64 7.52 11.30
C TYR A 421 22.01 8.05 10.00
N ILE A 422 22.83 8.16 8.94
CA ILE A 422 22.36 8.60 7.61
C ILE A 422 22.77 7.60 6.54
N ALA A 423 21.83 7.25 5.66
CA ALA A 423 22.08 6.49 4.44
C ALA A 423 21.20 7.03 3.32
N ALA A 424 21.79 7.31 2.17
CA ALA A 424 20.98 7.73 1.01
C ALA A 424 20.18 6.56 0.42
N ALA A 425 19.07 6.84 -0.22
CA ALA A 425 18.22 5.84 -0.87
C ALA A 425 18.96 5.12 -2.02
N SER A 426 19.93 5.81 -2.64
CA SER A 426 20.82 5.27 -3.67
C SER A 426 22.11 6.09 -3.78
N LEU A 427 23.13 5.53 -4.45
CA LEU A 427 24.35 6.28 -4.72
C LEU A 427 24.12 7.56 -5.53
N PRO A 428 23.30 7.60 -6.60
CA PRO A 428 22.98 8.85 -7.28
C PRO A 428 22.33 9.90 -6.38
N GLU A 429 21.46 9.52 -5.46
CA GLU A 429 20.86 10.45 -4.50
C GLU A 429 21.90 10.98 -3.51
N GLN A 430 22.86 10.14 -3.10
CA GLN A 430 23.98 10.57 -2.28
C GLN A 430 24.87 11.57 -3.04
N GLU A 431 25.23 11.28 -4.31
CA GLU A 431 26.03 12.15 -5.14
C GLU A 431 25.38 13.54 -5.29
N ILE A 432 24.06 13.60 -5.51
CA ILE A 432 23.32 14.86 -5.59
C ILE A 432 23.41 15.63 -4.25
N ALA A 433 23.23 14.95 -3.12
CA ALA A 433 23.32 15.57 -1.80
C ALA A 433 24.76 16.04 -1.46
N GLU A 434 25.77 15.29 -1.91
CA GLU A 434 27.19 15.67 -1.78
C GLU A 434 27.54 16.91 -2.64
N GLU A 435 27.10 16.92 -3.90
CA GLU A 435 27.31 18.08 -4.80
C GLU A 435 26.62 19.34 -4.27
N ALA A 436 25.45 19.21 -3.63
CA ALA A 436 24.74 20.32 -2.98
C ALA A 436 25.38 20.75 -1.64
N GLY A 437 26.30 19.96 -1.10
CA GLY A 437 26.93 20.18 0.21
C GLY A 437 26.02 19.82 1.39
N ASP A 438 24.85 19.22 1.16
CA ASP A 438 23.89 18.84 2.19
C ASP A 438 24.41 17.66 3.01
N TRP A 439 24.99 16.68 2.34
CA TRP A 439 25.61 15.51 2.96
C TRP A 439 26.74 15.90 3.92
N GLN A 440 27.58 16.85 3.50
CA GLN A 440 28.71 17.32 4.31
C GLN A 440 28.23 18.03 5.58
N VAL A 441 27.17 18.82 5.52
CA VAL A 441 26.58 19.49 6.70
C VAL A 441 26.22 18.49 7.78
N LEU A 442 25.58 17.38 7.41
CA LEU A 442 25.18 16.33 8.37
C LEU A 442 26.40 15.60 8.92
N ARG A 443 27.40 15.31 8.09
CA ARG A 443 28.67 14.69 8.54
C ARG A 443 29.45 15.59 9.48
N ASP A 444 29.55 16.87 9.16
CA ASP A 444 30.24 17.85 10.02
C ASP A 444 29.54 18.02 11.37
N ALA A 445 28.21 17.86 11.41
CA ALA A 445 27.45 17.83 12.66
C ALA A 445 27.71 16.55 13.49
N GLY A 446 28.31 15.50 12.91
CA GLY A 446 28.65 14.24 13.60
C GLY A 446 27.79 13.05 13.18
N ALA A 447 27.03 13.13 12.08
CA ALA A 447 26.23 12.01 11.59
C ALA A 447 27.10 10.85 11.12
N GLN A 448 26.70 9.63 11.45
CA GLN A 448 27.34 8.38 11.06
C GLN A 448 26.79 7.88 9.75
N VAL A 449 27.67 7.74 8.76
CA VAL A 449 27.30 7.31 7.40
C VAL A 449 27.19 5.79 7.34
N LEU A 450 26.08 5.31 6.80
CA LEU A 450 25.83 3.91 6.45
C LEU A 450 25.81 3.75 4.92
N PRO A 451 26.09 2.57 4.37
CA PRO A 451 25.97 2.30 2.95
C PRO A 451 24.51 2.40 2.50
N ALA A 452 24.28 2.80 1.24
CA ALA A 452 22.97 2.85 0.62
C ALA A 452 22.30 1.47 0.67
N GLY A 453 21.13 1.38 1.32
CA GLY A 453 20.41 0.15 1.57
C GLY A 453 19.42 0.28 2.73
N CYS A 454 18.68 -0.79 3.01
CA CYS A 454 17.65 -0.80 4.07
C CYS A 454 18.23 -0.75 5.49
N GLY A 455 19.21 -1.58 5.81
CA GLY A 455 19.93 -1.58 7.10
C GLY A 455 19.03 -1.50 8.34
N PRO A 456 19.17 -0.47 9.20
CA PRO A 456 18.40 -0.33 10.45
C PRO A 456 16.90 -0.23 10.23
N CYS A 457 16.42 0.25 9.08
CA CYS A 457 15.00 0.33 8.74
C CYS A 457 14.30 -1.04 8.80
N ILE A 458 15.05 -2.13 8.56
CA ILE A 458 14.52 -3.50 8.64
C ILE A 458 15.11 -4.32 9.80
N GLY A 459 15.82 -3.66 10.72
CA GLY A 459 16.43 -4.32 11.86
C GLY A 459 17.70 -5.09 11.54
N LEU A 460 18.46 -4.65 10.53
CA LEU A 460 19.74 -5.24 10.14
C LEU A 460 20.89 -4.22 10.21
N GLY A 461 22.10 -4.71 10.39
CA GLY A 461 23.33 -3.90 10.37
C GLY A 461 23.58 -3.10 11.63
N THR A 462 24.27 -1.97 11.45
CA THR A 462 24.73 -1.09 12.54
C THR A 462 23.64 -0.12 12.98
N GLY A 463 23.61 0.21 14.27
CA GLY A 463 22.74 1.25 14.80
C GLY A 463 21.39 0.73 15.28
N LEU A 464 21.21 -0.56 15.51
CA LEU A 464 19.96 -1.10 16.04
C LEU A 464 19.67 -0.57 17.45
N LEU A 465 18.40 -0.38 17.77
CA LEU A 465 17.95 0.04 19.09
C LEU A 465 18.19 -1.05 20.13
N GLU A 466 18.83 -0.66 21.24
CA GLU A 466 19.07 -1.49 22.40
C GLU A 466 17.87 -1.49 23.36
N PRO A 467 17.83 -2.39 24.37
CA PRO A 467 16.76 -2.42 25.35
C PRO A 467 16.56 -1.09 26.08
N GLY A 468 15.36 -0.52 26.01
CA GLY A 468 14.97 0.72 26.68
C GLY A 468 15.30 2.00 25.91
N GLU A 469 16.07 1.96 24.83
CA GLU A 469 16.38 3.12 24.01
C GLU A 469 15.15 3.69 23.27
N VAL A 470 15.22 4.97 22.98
CA VAL A 470 14.26 5.72 22.19
C VAL A 470 14.88 6.10 20.84
N GLY A 471 14.25 5.67 19.75
CA GLY A 471 14.65 6.00 18.39
C GLY A 471 13.62 6.83 17.66
N ILE A 472 14.10 7.78 16.84
CA ILE A 472 13.25 8.51 15.88
C ILE A 472 13.78 8.36 14.45
N SER A 473 12.92 8.07 13.50
CA SER A 473 13.32 7.69 12.15
C SER A 473 12.45 8.30 11.07
N ALA A 474 13.03 8.64 9.95
CA ALA A 474 12.32 9.00 8.72
C ALA A 474 11.98 7.78 7.85
N SER A 475 11.90 6.59 8.45
CA SER A 475 11.54 5.33 7.77
C SER A 475 10.02 5.10 7.78
N ASN A 476 9.59 3.89 7.39
CA ASN A 476 8.19 3.56 7.17
C ASN A 476 7.54 2.74 8.29
N ARG A 477 8.30 1.97 9.05
CA ARG A 477 7.79 1.03 10.07
C ARG A 477 8.47 1.19 11.41
N ASN A 478 7.67 1.20 12.47
CA ASN A 478 8.14 1.29 13.84
C ASN A 478 7.48 0.28 14.78
N PHE A 479 6.92 -0.82 14.26
CA PHE A 479 6.33 -1.81 15.15
C PHE A 479 7.38 -2.39 16.12
N LYS A 480 6.92 -2.89 17.24
CA LYS A 480 7.74 -3.39 18.34
C LYS A 480 8.81 -4.39 17.86
N GLY A 481 10.08 -4.06 18.06
CA GLY A 481 11.21 -4.88 17.62
C GLY A 481 11.66 -4.66 16.16
N ARG A 482 11.01 -3.78 15.39
CA ARG A 482 11.37 -3.54 13.99
C ARG A 482 12.78 -3.03 13.80
N MET A 483 13.21 -2.11 14.65
CA MET A 483 14.52 -1.45 14.55
C MET A 483 15.53 -1.94 15.58
N GLY A 484 15.31 -3.12 16.19
CA GLY A 484 16.19 -3.68 17.22
C GLY A 484 15.41 -4.32 18.36
N SER A 485 15.65 -3.89 19.60
CA SER A 485 15.04 -4.46 20.79
C SER A 485 13.52 -4.31 20.83
N THR A 486 12.83 -5.35 21.30
CA THR A 486 11.37 -5.31 21.53
C THR A 486 10.97 -4.44 22.72
N SER A 487 11.91 -4.07 23.61
CA SER A 487 11.69 -3.13 24.72
C SER A 487 12.02 -1.68 24.38
N ALA A 488 12.57 -1.41 23.19
CA ALA A 488 12.82 -0.06 22.70
C ALA A 488 11.53 0.64 22.25
N LYS A 489 11.57 1.97 22.22
CA LYS A 489 10.50 2.82 21.70
C LYS A 489 10.93 3.45 20.37
N ALA A 490 10.24 3.13 19.29
CA ALA A 490 10.54 3.66 17.98
C ALA A 490 9.43 4.62 17.52
N TYR A 491 9.84 5.80 17.02
CA TYR A 491 8.97 6.85 16.47
C TYR A 491 9.27 7.08 14.99
N LEU A 492 8.28 7.53 14.23
CA LEU A 492 8.45 7.96 12.83
C LEU A 492 8.08 9.43 12.69
N ALA A 493 8.88 10.17 11.93
CA ALA A 493 8.67 11.57 11.65
C ALA A 493 9.33 11.99 10.33
N SER A 494 9.02 13.21 9.87
CA SER A 494 9.67 13.82 8.70
C SER A 494 11.19 14.01 8.92
N PRO A 495 11.98 14.12 7.84
CA PRO A 495 13.43 14.34 7.91
C PRO A 495 13.82 15.52 8.79
N GLU A 496 13.06 16.61 8.76
CA GLU A 496 13.32 17.82 9.56
C GLU A 496 13.11 17.58 11.06
N ILE A 497 12.06 16.83 11.43
CA ILE A 497 11.78 16.50 12.83
C ILE A 497 12.86 15.55 13.35
N VAL A 498 13.27 14.56 12.55
CA VAL A 498 14.37 13.64 12.91
C VAL A 498 15.66 14.42 13.12
N ALA A 499 16.02 15.34 12.20
CA ALA A 499 17.21 16.17 12.30
C ALA A 499 17.17 17.12 13.51
N ALA A 500 16.02 17.75 13.76
CA ALA A 500 15.83 18.63 14.92
C ALA A 500 15.90 17.84 16.25
N SER A 501 15.39 16.62 16.27
CA SER A 501 15.46 15.75 17.43
C SER A 501 16.91 15.30 17.70
N ALA A 502 17.68 14.98 16.65
CA ALA A 502 19.10 14.67 16.77
C ALA A 502 19.91 15.87 17.29
N LEU A 503 19.57 17.08 16.84
CA LEU A 503 20.20 18.31 17.28
C LEU A 503 19.90 18.65 18.74
N LYS A 504 18.64 18.42 19.19
CA LYS A 504 18.17 18.82 20.53
C LYS A 504 18.26 17.71 21.58
N GLY A 505 18.53 16.47 21.21
CA GLY A 505 18.62 15.31 22.11
C GLY A 505 17.28 14.79 22.61
N LYS A 506 16.17 15.28 22.07
CA LYS A 506 14.81 14.90 22.43
C LYS A 506 13.87 15.07 21.22
N ILE A 507 12.68 14.47 21.26
CA ILE A 507 11.69 14.69 20.20
C ILE A 507 11.35 16.17 20.12
N ALA A 508 11.69 16.78 18.98
CA ALA A 508 11.48 18.21 18.77
C ALA A 508 11.42 18.58 17.29
N GLY A 509 10.70 19.64 16.99
CA GLY A 509 10.68 20.24 15.67
C GLY A 509 11.75 21.30 15.44
N PRO A 510 11.92 21.71 14.18
CA PRO A 510 12.92 22.71 13.80
C PRO A 510 12.56 24.15 14.24
N GLY A 511 11.35 24.39 14.71
CA GLY A 511 10.91 25.69 15.24
C GLY A 511 10.19 26.61 14.25
N TRP A 512 10.18 26.29 12.95
CA TRP A 512 9.51 27.12 11.92
C TRP A 512 8.11 26.64 11.54
N TYR A 513 7.67 25.51 12.10
CA TYR A 513 6.32 25.03 11.87
C TYR A 513 5.30 25.87 12.69
N GLN A 514 4.34 26.42 11.98
CA GLN A 514 3.25 27.16 12.59
C GLN A 514 1.94 26.40 12.38
N LYS A 515 1.14 26.32 13.43
CA LYS A 515 -0.21 25.79 13.30
C LYS A 515 -1.01 26.76 12.40
N PRO A 516 -1.77 26.25 11.41
CA PRO A 516 -2.63 27.08 10.59
C PRO A 516 -3.60 27.90 11.45
N GLU A 517 -3.71 29.22 11.17
CA GLU A 517 -4.61 30.09 11.91
C GLU A 517 -6.08 29.68 11.74
N GLY A 518 -6.85 29.70 12.82
CA GLY A 518 -8.28 29.37 12.82
C GLY A 518 -8.60 27.87 12.69
N VAL A 519 -7.59 26.99 12.68
CA VAL A 519 -7.78 25.54 12.62
C VAL A 519 -7.55 24.92 13.98
N GLU A 520 -8.61 24.43 14.61
CA GLU A 520 -8.50 23.69 15.88
C GLU A 520 -8.17 22.22 15.69
N LYS A 521 -8.74 21.60 14.66
CA LYS A 521 -8.59 20.17 14.32
C LYS A 521 -8.28 19.99 12.84
N VAL A 522 -7.61 18.88 12.51
CA VAL A 522 -7.42 18.45 11.13
C VAL A 522 -8.77 18.10 10.52
N ILE A 523 -9.04 18.60 9.30
CA ILE A 523 -10.30 18.35 8.59
C ILE A 523 -10.13 17.14 7.70
N ILE A 524 -10.87 16.09 8.03
CA ILE A 524 -10.97 14.84 7.29
C ILE A 524 -12.44 14.45 7.19
N GLY A 525 -12.78 13.58 6.24
CA GLY A 525 -14.13 13.03 6.13
C GLY A 525 -14.25 11.98 5.05
N GLU A 526 -15.46 11.47 4.89
CA GLU A 526 -15.88 10.65 3.77
C GLU A 526 -16.46 11.57 2.68
N GLY A 527 -16.19 11.26 1.42
CA GLY A 527 -16.56 12.07 0.27
C GLY A 527 -15.38 12.79 -0.39
N SER A 528 -15.66 13.68 -1.34
CA SER A 528 -14.67 14.41 -2.12
C SER A 528 -14.00 15.58 -1.38
N GLY A 529 -14.57 16.00 -0.27
CA GLY A 529 -14.19 17.22 0.45
C GLY A 529 -14.79 18.50 -0.14
N ASP A 530 -15.59 18.41 -1.20
CA ASP A 530 -16.41 19.49 -1.72
C ASP A 530 -17.77 19.46 -1.01
N TYR A 531 -17.95 20.36 -0.03
CA TYR A 531 -19.15 20.40 0.81
C TYR A 531 -20.46 20.48 0.01
N VAL A 532 -20.45 21.12 -1.17
CA VAL A 532 -21.64 21.26 -2.01
C VAL A 532 -21.91 19.94 -2.78
N ALA A 533 -20.85 19.34 -3.37
CA ALA A 533 -20.97 18.09 -4.09
C ALA A 533 -21.28 16.93 -3.13
N ASP A 534 -20.59 16.83 -1.99
CA ASP A 534 -20.82 15.79 -0.99
C ASP A 534 -22.23 15.87 -0.40
N LYS A 535 -22.77 17.09 -0.18
CA LYS A 535 -24.13 17.28 0.29
C LYS A 535 -25.17 16.92 -0.79
N ALA A 536 -24.89 17.21 -2.06
CA ALA A 536 -25.74 16.79 -3.18
C ALA A 536 -25.78 15.28 -3.32
N LEU A 537 -24.64 14.61 -3.24
CA LEU A 537 -24.55 13.15 -3.27
C LEU A 537 -25.30 12.51 -2.09
N SER A 538 -25.18 13.08 -0.87
CA SER A 538 -25.90 12.57 0.29
C SER A 538 -27.42 12.71 0.17
N ILE A 539 -27.91 13.71 -0.57
CA ILE A 539 -29.33 13.90 -0.86
C ILE A 539 -29.81 12.90 -1.92
N GLU A 540 -29.00 12.66 -2.96
CA GLU A 540 -29.28 11.63 -3.98
C GLU A 540 -29.31 10.24 -3.37
N ASP A 541 -28.30 9.88 -2.56
CA ASP A 541 -28.26 8.60 -1.84
C ASP A 541 -29.46 8.42 -0.88
N ALA A 542 -29.86 9.50 -0.20
CA ALA A 542 -31.03 9.50 0.68
C ALA A 542 -32.33 9.35 -0.10
N LEU A 543 -32.42 9.95 -1.30
CA LEU A 543 -33.56 9.80 -2.20
C LEU A 543 -33.64 8.38 -2.77
N ASP A 544 -32.52 7.83 -3.23
CA ASP A 544 -32.44 6.46 -3.74
C ASP A 544 -32.77 5.43 -2.66
N LYS A 545 -32.34 5.66 -1.43
CA LYS A 545 -32.71 4.84 -0.29
C LYS A 545 -34.20 4.90 0.01
N LEU A 546 -34.80 6.10 -0.03
CA LEU A 546 -36.23 6.30 0.15
C LEU A 546 -37.04 5.67 -1.00
N ILE A 547 -36.57 5.75 -2.23
CA ILE A 547 -37.20 5.10 -3.39
C ILE A 547 -37.14 3.57 -3.22
N ASN A 548 -35.99 3.01 -2.87
CA ASN A 548 -35.83 1.58 -2.65
C ASN A 548 -36.68 1.06 -1.45
N GLU A 549 -36.80 1.86 -0.38
CA GLU A 549 -37.68 1.55 0.75
C GLU A 549 -39.17 1.65 0.36
N ALA A 550 -39.55 2.62 -0.48
CA ALA A 550 -40.89 2.74 -1.01
C ALA A 550 -41.25 1.60 -1.95
N ASP A 551 -40.34 1.21 -2.84
CA ASP A 551 -40.51 0.08 -3.75
C ASP A 551 -40.62 -1.25 -2.99
N ALA A 552 -39.84 -1.42 -1.93
CA ALA A 552 -39.95 -2.58 -1.04
C ALA A 552 -41.28 -2.61 -0.27
N LEU A 553 -41.80 -1.45 0.15
CA LEU A 553 -43.11 -1.33 0.79
C LEU A 553 -44.26 -1.56 -0.20
N ILE A 554 -44.14 -1.09 -1.45
CA ILE A 554 -45.10 -1.36 -2.54
C ILE A 554 -45.12 -2.85 -2.86
N ALA A 555 -43.97 -3.48 -3.02
CA ALA A 555 -43.86 -4.91 -3.25
C ALA A 555 -44.44 -5.75 -2.06
N ALA A 556 -44.23 -5.28 -0.80
CA ALA A 556 -44.82 -5.90 0.36
C ALA A 556 -46.36 -5.69 0.46
N ALA A 557 -46.85 -4.53 -0.02
CA ALA A 557 -48.28 -4.23 -0.09
C ALA A 557 -48.97 -5.04 -1.19
N GLU A 558 -48.38 -5.16 -2.36
CA GLU A 558 -48.85 -5.99 -3.47
C GLU A 558 -48.90 -7.48 -3.10
N THR A 559 -47.94 -7.94 -2.27
CA THR A 559 -47.99 -9.32 -1.73
C THR A 559 -49.03 -9.51 -0.62
N SER A 560 -49.52 -8.43 0.04
CA SER A 560 -50.49 -8.52 1.10
C SER A 560 -51.97 -8.46 0.65
N GLU A 561 -52.25 -7.86 -0.53
CA GLU A 561 -53.61 -7.88 -1.10
C GLU A 561 -54.00 -9.18 -1.82
N GLY A 562 -53.02 -10.06 -2.11
CA GLY A 562 -53.25 -11.38 -2.69
C GLY A 562 -53.57 -12.50 -1.69
N ALA A 563 -53.62 -12.23 -0.39
CA ALA A 563 -53.78 -13.25 0.64
C ALA A 563 -55.16 -13.34 1.25
N LYS A 564 -56.25 -13.30 0.45
CA LYS A 564 -57.55 -13.80 0.81
C LYS A 564 -58.15 -14.57 -0.37
N GLU A 565 -57.72 -15.77 -0.52
CA GLU A 565 -58.46 -16.98 -0.91
C GLU A 565 -57.49 -18.04 -1.46
N GLN A 566 -57.69 -19.22 -0.95
CA GLN A 566 -57.10 -20.50 -1.32
C GLN A 566 -55.76 -20.90 -0.70
N ALA A 567 -55.90 -21.67 0.36
CA ALA A 567 -54.90 -22.65 0.77
C ALA A 567 -54.72 -23.69 -0.36
N ALA A 568 -53.70 -23.51 -1.18
CA ALA A 568 -53.12 -24.56 -2.02
C ALA A 568 -51.61 -24.28 -2.07
N SER A 569 -50.83 -25.29 -1.71
CA SER A 569 -49.37 -25.24 -1.72
C SER A 569 -48.81 -24.63 -3.01
N PRO A 570 -47.99 -23.61 -2.95
CA PRO A 570 -47.22 -23.23 -4.09
C PRO A 570 -45.94 -24.09 -4.15
N THR A 571 -45.84 -24.92 -5.15
CA THR A 571 -44.54 -25.31 -5.68
C THR A 571 -43.82 -24.03 -6.05
N ALA A 572 -42.82 -23.67 -5.23
CA ALA A 572 -41.89 -22.61 -5.57
C ALA A 572 -41.27 -22.94 -6.93
N ALA A 573 -41.46 -22.06 -7.91
CA ALA A 573 -40.65 -22.05 -9.10
C ALA A 573 -39.20 -21.75 -8.64
N GLU A 574 -38.38 -22.80 -8.60
CA GLU A 574 -36.94 -22.66 -8.47
C GLU A 574 -36.46 -21.81 -9.67
N GLY A 575 -36.15 -20.55 -9.44
CA GLY A 575 -35.31 -19.81 -10.34
C GLY A 575 -34.02 -20.62 -10.48
N GLU A 576 -33.58 -20.91 -11.70
CA GLU A 576 -32.34 -21.64 -11.96
C GLU A 576 -31.22 -20.98 -11.17
N GLU A 577 -30.75 -21.63 -10.07
CA GLU A 577 -29.53 -21.22 -9.38
C GLU A 577 -28.38 -21.32 -10.37
N SER A 578 -27.73 -20.21 -10.67
CA SER A 578 -26.50 -20.20 -11.48
C SER A 578 -25.48 -21.06 -10.75
N LEU A 579 -25.18 -22.23 -11.30
CA LEU A 579 -24.21 -23.16 -10.71
C LEU A 579 -22.80 -22.78 -11.17
N THR A 580 -21.88 -22.65 -10.22
CA THR A 580 -20.45 -22.48 -10.49
C THR A 580 -19.91 -23.75 -11.17
N GLU A 581 -19.22 -23.59 -12.30
CA GLU A 581 -18.54 -24.70 -12.96
C GLU A 581 -17.40 -25.21 -12.07
N ILE A 582 -17.38 -26.51 -11.80
CA ILE A 582 -16.31 -27.15 -11.02
C ILE A 582 -15.34 -27.85 -11.94
N LEU A 583 -14.09 -27.42 -11.89
CA LEU A 583 -13.02 -28.00 -12.71
C LEU A 583 -12.63 -29.40 -12.21
N PRO A 584 -12.17 -30.31 -13.11
CA PRO A 584 -11.68 -31.61 -12.73
C PRO A 584 -10.59 -31.55 -11.67
N GLY A 585 -10.76 -32.31 -10.58
CA GLY A 585 -9.82 -32.34 -9.45
C GLY A 585 -10.09 -31.30 -8.35
N PHE A 586 -11.01 -30.37 -8.56
CA PHE A 586 -11.46 -29.45 -7.50
C PHE A 586 -12.63 -30.07 -6.71
N PRO A 587 -12.69 -29.93 -5.36
CA PRO A 587 -13.78 -30.51 -4.57
C PRO A 587 -15.09 -29.74 -4.79
N GLU A 588 -16.18 -30.48 -4.99
CA GLU A 588 -17.54 -29.88 -5.06
C GLU A 588 -18.01 -29.38 -3.71
N LYS A 589 -17.57 -30.04 -2.62
CA LYS A 589 -17.90 -29.71 -1.23
C LYS A 589 -16.71 -29.90 -0.32
N VAL A 590 -16.62 -29.04 0.70
CA VAL A 590 -15.67 -29.17 1.81
C VAL A 590 -16.46 -29.10 3.11
N GLU A 591 -16.30 -30.11 3.98
CA GLU A 591 -17.06 -30.18 5.22
C GLU A 591 -16.20 -30.58 6.42
N GLY A 592 -16.59 -30.14 7.62
CA GLY A 592 -15.89 -30.47 8.85
C GLY A 592 -16.55 -29.88 10.09
N GLU A 593 -16.01 -30.25 11.25
CA GLU A 593 -16.39 -29.63 12.52
C GLU A 593 -15.62 -28.32 12.71
N ILE A 594 -16.27 -27.31 13.30
CA ILE A 594 -15.70 -25.98 13.50
C ILE A 594 -14.80 -25.98 14.74
N VAL A 595 -13.53 -25.60 14.53
CA VAL A 595 -12.59 -25.15 15.56
C VAL A 595 -12.48 -23.65 15.48
N PHE A 596 -12.87 -22.95 16.54
CA PHE A 596 -12.95 -21.49 16.59
C PHE A 596 -11.81 -20.90 17.42
N CYS A 597 -11.05 -19.99 16.79
CA CYS A 597 -10.01 -19.16 17.38
C CYS A 597 -10.50 -17.71 17.40
N ASP A 598 -11.11 -17.29 18.53
CA ASP A 598 -11.74 -15.96 18.65
C ASP A 598 -10.70 -14.85 18.87
N SER A 599 -10.00 -14.47 17.82
CA SER A 599 -9.11 -13.32 17.86
C SER A 599 -9.05 -12.67 16.49
N ASP A 600 -9.08 -11.33 16.47
CA ASP A 600 -8.77 -10.53 15.29
C ASP A 600 -7.27 -10.35 15.17
N ASN A 601 -6.81 -10.10 13.93
CA ASN A 601 -5.40 -9.81 13.64
C ASN A 601 -4.42 -10.93 14.07
N ILE A 602 -4.84 -12.20 14.02
CA ILE A 602 -3.89 -13.31 14.19
C ILE A 602 -2.90 -13.23 13.03
N ASN A 603 -1.68 -12.82 13.33
CA ASN A 603 -0.65 -12.62 12.33
C ASN A 603 0.04 -13.94 11.90
N THR A 604 0.81 -13.88 10.85
CA THR A 604 1.53 -15.06 10.33
C THR A 604 2.52 -15.66 11.32
N ASP A 605 3.01 -14.89 12.32
CA ASP A 605 3.86 -15.39 13.40
C ASP A 605 3.04 -16.16 14.46
N GLY A 606 1.81 -15.74 14.69
CA GLY A 606 0.83 -16.48 15.49
C GLY A 606 0.49 -17.83 14.88
N ILE A 607 0.40 -17.90 13.54
CA ILE A 607 0.08 -19.14 12.81
C ILE A 607 1.30 -20.07 12.73
N TYR A 608 2.47 -19.53 12.43
CA TYR A 608 3.72 -20.29 12.33
C TYR A 608 4.88 -19.51 12.93
N PRO A 609 5.50 -19.98 14.04
CA PRO A 609 6.48 -19.22 14.77
C PRO A 609 7.73 -18.87 13.97
N GLY A 610 8.18 -17.60 14.05
CA GLY A 610 9.31 -17.07 13.30
C GLY A 610 10.62 -17.84 13.50
N LYS A 611 10.82 -18.41 14.69
CA LYS A 611 12.00 -19.23 15.00
C LYS A 611 12.21 -20.44 14.06
N TYR A 612 11.14 -20.93 13.42
CA TYR A 612 11.20 -22.02 12.44
C TYR A 612 11.26 -21.55 10.98
N THR A 613 10.92 -20.30 10.72
CA THR A 613 10.85 -19.75 9.35
C THR A 613 12.23 -19.73 8.65
N TYR A 614 13.29 -19.58 9.43
CA TYR A 614 14.66 -19.48 8.93
C TYR A 614 15.47 -20.78 9.06
N GLN A 615 14.80 -21.88 9.48
CA GLN A 615 15.42 -23.19 9.55
C GLN A 615 15.21 -23.90 8.21
N ASP A 616 16.30 -24.40 7.63
CA ASP A 616 16.24 -25.31 6.49
C ASP A 616 15.79 -26.70 6.99
N ASN A 617 14.87 -27.35 6.26
CA ASN A 617 14.43 -28.74 6.51
C ASN A 617 13.53 -28.98 7.73
N VAL A 618 12.60 -28.08 8.05
CA VAL A 618 11.54 -28.38 9.03
C VAL A 618 10.59 -29.41 8.41
N SER A 619 10.43 -30.57 9.05
CA SER A 619 9.55 -31.63 8.52
C SER A 619 8.07 -31.24 8.60
N VAL A 620 7.23 -31.90 7.76
CA VAL A 620 5.78 -31.66 7.72
C VAL A 620 5.14 -31.97 9.09
N GLU A 621 5.62 -33.00 9.78
CA GLU A 621 5.16 -33.36 11.12
C GLU A 621 5.48 -32.26 12.12
N LYS A 622 6.69 -31.69 12.05
CA LYS A 622 7.07 -30.56 12.92
C LYS A 622 6.30 -29.31 12.60
N MET A 623 6.01 -29.03 11.33
CA MET A 623 5.14 -27.91 10.94
C MET A 623 3.74 -28.08 11.53
N ALA A 624 3.16 -29.28 11.49
CA ALA A 624 1.86 -29.58 12.07
C ALA A 624 1.84 -29.46 13.60
N GLU A 625 2.94 -29.83 14.26
CA GLU A 625 3.09 -29.74 15.73
C GLU A 625 3.08 -28.29 16.20
N VAL A 626 3.84 -27.41 15.52
CA VAL A 626 4.04 -26.01 15.93
C VAL A 626 3.00 -25.04 15.32
N CYS A 627 2.04 -25.58 14.56
CA CYS A 627 0.97 -24.80 13.96
C CYS A 627 0.14 -24.11 15.05
N MET A 628 0.00 -22.78 14.95
CA MET A 628 -0.71 -21.92 15.92
C MET A 628 -0.07 -21.86 17.34
N GLU A 629 1.15 -22.37 17.53
CA GLU A 629 1.82 -22.42 18.85
C GLU A 629 1.97 -21.03 19.51
N ASN A 630 2.28 -19.99 18.74
CA ASN A 630 2.41 -18.63 19.28
C ASN A 630 1.06 -17.96 19.56
N TYR A 631 -0.03 -18.45 18.98
CA TYR A 631 -1.38 -18.01 19.31
C TYR A 631 -1.92 -18.75 20.52
N ASP A 632 -1.89 -20.07 20.48
CA ASP A 632 -2.38 -20.94 21.55
C ASP A 632 -1.60 -22.26 21.58
N THR A 633 -0.85 -22.50 22.66
CA THR A 633 -0.07 -23.72 22.85
C THR A 633 -0.94 -24.98 22.95
N GLU A 634 -2.23 -24.83 23.26
CA GLU A 634 -3.21 -25.92 23.34
C GLU A 634 -3.92 -26.20 22.02
N PHE A 635 -3.74 -25.36 20.98
CA PHE A 635 -4.40 -25.52 19.67
C PHE A 635 -4.29 -26.95 19.15
N GLY A 636 -3.11 -27.54 19.26
CA GLY A 636 -2.83 -28.90 18.80
C GLY A 636 -3.71 -29.99 19.45
N LYS A 637 -4.21 -29.75 20.66
CA LYS A 637 -5.10 -30.67 21.39
C LYS A 637 -6.55 -30.59 20.90
N PHE A 638 -7.01 -29.40 20.48
CA PHE A 638 -8.37 -29.15 20.04
C PHE A 638 -8.55 -29.42 18.54
N ALA A 639 -7.63 -28.97 17.71
CA ALA A 639 -7.73 -29.10 16.26
C ALA A 639 -7.33 -30.49 15.78
N LYS A 640 -8.22 -31.15 15.03
CA LYS A 640 -8.03 -32.48 14.43
C LYS A 640 -7.97 -32.39 12.91
N ALA A 641 -7.44 -33.43 12.29
CA ALA A 641 -7.44 -33.55 10.83
C ALA A 641 -8.89 -33.53 10.29
N GLY A 642 -9.13 -32.70 9.28
CA GLY A 642 -10.46 -32.54 8.66
C GLY A 642 -11.34 -31.47 9.32
N ASP A 643 -10.90 -30.86 10.43
CA ASP A 643 -11.65 -29.76 11.03
C ASP A 643 -11.54 -28.50 10.15
N ILE A 644 -12.55 -27.63 10.27
CA ILE A 644 -12.56 -26.31 9.64
C ILE A 644 -12.14 -25.28 10.68
N LEU A 645 -11.07 -24.55 10.39
CA LEU A 645 -10.59 -23.48 11.24
C LEU A 645 -11.44 -22.22 10.99
N VAL A 646 -12.10 -21.71 12.03
CA VAL A 646 -12.81 -20.42 11.99
C VAL A 646 -12.05 -19.41 12.86
N THR A 647 -11.82 -18.21 12.33
CA THR A 647 -11.05 -17.16 13.01
C THR A 647 -11.76 -15.81 12.93
N GLY A 648 -11.29 -14.82 13.68
CA GLY A 648 -11.81 -13.45 13.63
C GLY A 648 -11.50 -12.72 12.33
N PHE A 649 -11.34 -11.41 12.38
CA PHE A 649 -11.06 -10.56 11.22
C PHE A 649 -9.56 -10.38 10.99
N ASN A 650 -9.17 -10.12 9.72
CA ASN A 650 -7.80 -9.87 9.29
C ASN A 650 -6.82 -11.00 9.65
N PHE A 651 -7.27 -12.25 9.45
CA PHE A 651 -6.45 -13.43 9.71
C PHE A 651 -5.26 -13.53 8.77
N GLY A 652 -4.08 -13.85 9.31
CA GLY A 652 -2.85 -13.99 8.54
C GLY A 652 -2.21 -12.64 8.17
N CYS A 653 -2.53 -11.56 8.87
CA CYS A 653 -1.87 -10.26 8.68
C CYS A 653 -0.36 -10.33 9.00
N GLY A 654 0.38 -9.29 8.64
CA GLY A 654 1.80 -9.17 8.93
C GLY A 654 2.72 -9.60 7.80
N SER A 655 3.68 -10.48 8.08
CA SER A 655 4.73 -10.82 7.12
C SER A 655 4.30 -11.84 6.06
N SER A 656 5.05 -11.89 4.95
CA SER A 656 4.79 -12.77 3.80
C SER A 656 5.24 -14.23 4.03
N ARG A 657 5.03 -14.80 5.24
CA ARG A 657 5.41 -16.17 5.56
C ARG A 657 4.51 -17.18 4.85
N GLU A 658 5.05 -17.82 3.83
CA GLU A 658 4.38 -18.91 3.11
C GLU A 658 4.10 -20.11 4.01
N GLN A 659 4.98 -20.34 4.99
CA GLN A 659 4.87 -21.42 5.98
C GLN A 659 3.61 -21.31 6.85
N ALA A 660 2.99 -20.16 6.99
CA ALA A 660 1.71 -20.02 7.69
C ALA A 660 0.60 -20.86 7.01
N ALA A 661 0.54 -20.83 5.67
CA ALA A 661 -0.42 -21.65 4.92
C ALA A 661 -0.03 -23.14 4.93
N THR A 662 1.25 -23.45 4.75
CA THR A 662 1.70 -24.85 4.70
C THR A 662 1.63 -25.55 6.06
N ALA A 663 1.73 -24.84 7.20
CA ALA A 663 1.55 -25.40 8.52
C ALA A 663 0.09 -25.83 8.78
N LEU A 664 -0.88 -25.03 8.34
CA LEU A 664 -2.31 -25.40 8.40
C LEU A 664 -2.61 -26.63 7.53
N LEU A 665 -2.03 -26.70 6.33
CA LEU A 665 -2.12 -27.90 5.49
C LEU A 665 -1.45 -29.12 6.12
N ALA A 666 -0.28 -28.93 6.75
CA ALA A 666 0.40 -30.02 7.49
C ALA A 666 -0.46 -30.52 8.65
N LYS A 667 -1.21 -29.64 9.32
CA LYS A 667 -2.22 -29.97 10.35
C LYS A 667 -3.45 -30.65 9.77
N LYS A 668 -3.56 -30.75 8.45
CA LYS A 668 -4.71 -31.30 7.70
C LYS A 668 -6.00 -30.52 7.91
N ILE A 669 -5.90 -29.20 8.02
CA ILE A 669 -7.01 -28.25 7.97
C ILE A 669 -7.34 -28.01 6.48
N PRO A 670 -8.50 -28.47 5.96
CA PRO A 670 -8.81 -28.35 4.54
C PRO A 670 -9.33 -26.97 4.15
N LEU A 671 -9.88 -26.23 5.11
CA LEU A 671 -10.54 -24.94 4.90
C LEU A 671 -10.31 -24.01 6.09
N VAL A 672 -9.97 -22.78 5.80
CA VAL A 672 -9.98 -21.68 6.76
C VAL A 672 -11.15 -20.77 6.46
N VAL A 673 -11.94 -20.45 7.48
CA VAL A 673 -13.05 -19.48 7.42
C VAL A 673 -12.70 -18.31 8.32
N SER A 674 -12.83 -17.09 7.83
CA SER A 674 -12.51 -15.90 8.59
C SER A 674 -13.53 -14.80 8.34
N GLY A 675 -13.58 -13.81 9.21
CA GLY A 675 -14.33 -12.58 8.93
C GLY A 675 -13.73 -11.79 7.77
N SER A 676 -12.39 -11.75 7.69
CA SER A 676 -11.60 -11.27 6.54
C SER A 676 -10.18 -11.80 6.62
N PHE A 677 -9.47 -11.87 5.50
CA PHE A 677 -8.08 -12.31 5.44
C PHE A 677 -7.11 -11.14 5.21
N GLY A 678 -5.91 -11.25 5.78
CA GLY A 678 -4.78 -10.49 5.31
C GLY A 678 -4.41 -10.93 3.88
N ASN A 679 -4.23 -9.98 2.95
CA ASN A 679 -4.08 -10.30 1.52
C ASN A 679 -2.88 -11.22 1.22
N ILE A 680 -1.74 -11.00 1.89
CA ILE A 680 -0.53 -11.82 1.71
C ILE A 680 -0.79 -13.27 2.13
N PHE A 681 -1.55 -13.48 3.21
CA PHE A 681 -1.92 -14.82 3.64
C PHE A 681 -2.90 -15.47 2.65
N SER A 682 -3.93 -14.74 2.20
CA SER A 682 -4.87 -15.21 1.17
C SER A 682 -4.11 -15.65 -0.10
N ARG A 683 -3.13 -14.84 -0.51
CA ARG A 683 -2.26 -15.15 -1.65
C ARG A 683 -1.42 -16.41 -1.42
N ASN A 684 -0.77 -16.52 -0.27
CA ASN A 684 0.00 -17.72 0.10
C ASN A 684 -0.90 -18.96 0.22
N SER A 685 -2.12 -18.80 0.69
CA SER A 685 -3.09 -19.91 0.79
C SER A 685 -3.41 -20.48 -0.59
N ILE A 686 -3.79 -19.64 -1.56
CA ILE A 686 -4.06 -20.07 -2.94
C ILE A 686 -2.80 -20.69 -3.57
N ASN A 687 -1.63 -20.05 -3.41
CA ASN A 687 -0.37 -20.54 -3.97
C ASN A 687 0.04 -21.92 -3.43
N ASN A 688 -0.41 -22.28 -2.23
CA ASN A 688 -0.14 -23.58 -1.60
C ASN A 688 -1.37 -24.52 -1.57
N ALA A 689 -2.43 -24.19 -2.29
CA ALA A 689 -3.66 -24.97 -2.36
C ALA A 689 -4.42 -25.09 -1.01
N LEU A 690 -4.24 -24.15 -0.09
CA LEU A 690 -5.09 -24.02 1.10
C LEU A 690 -6.33 -23.22 0.74
N MET A 691 -7.52 -23.78 0.97
CA MET A 691 -8.77 -23.10 0.71
C MET A 691 -9.12 -22.12 1.84
N GLY A 692 -9.65 -20.96 1.47
CA GLY A 692 -10.14 -19.95 2.39
C GLY A 692 -11.44 -19.31 1.90
N VAL A 693 -12.34 -18.98 2.82
CA VAL A 693 -13.58 -18.27 2.51
C VAL A 693 -13.93 -17.28 3.61
N GLU A 694 -14.42 -16.09 3.23
CA GLU A 694 -14.83 -15.06 4.17
C GLU A 694 -16.32 -15.20 4.50
N VAL A 695 -16.62 -15.37 5.79
CA VAL A 695 -17.98 -15.50 6.32
C VAL A 695 -18.13 -14.69 7.61
N PRO A 696 -18.15 -13.34 7.54
CA PRO A 696 -18.22 -12.45 8.72
C PRO A 696 -19.38 -12.81 9.67
N ARG A 697 -20.56 -13.13 9.11
CA ARG A 697 -21.74 -13.53 9.87
C ARG A 697 -21.49 -14.75 10.77
N LEU A 698 -20.68 -15.72 10.34
CA LEU A 698 -20.34 -16.88 11.17
C LEU A 698 -19.51 -16.47 12.39
N VAL A 699 -18.56 -15.59 12.19
CA VAL A 699 -17.71 -15.07 13.28
C VAL A 699 -18.56 -14.32 14.31
N GLU A 700 -19.43 -13.41 13.85
CA GLU A 700 -20.33 -12.66 14.71
C GLU A 700 -21.29 -13.59 15.48
N ARG A 701 -21.84 -14.59 14.79
CA ARG A 701 -22.75 -15.55 15.39
C ARG A 701 -22.07 -16.42 16.46
N LEU A 702 -20.83 -16.86 16.23
CA LEU A 702 -20.05 -17.60 17.23
C LEU A 702 -19.72 -16.71 18.43
N ARG A 703 -19.32 -15.46 18.20
CA ARG A 703 -19.05 -14.48 19.25
C ARG A 703 -20.27 -14.22 20.13
N GLU A 704 -21.44 -14.05 19.53
CA GLU A 704 -22.68 -13.85 20.26
C GLU A 704 -23.07 -15.12 21.07
N THR A 705 -22.88 -16.30 20.49
CA THR A 705 -23.16 -17.58 21.17
C THR A 705 -22.33 -17.78 22.42
N TYR A 706 -21.04 -17.43 22.36
CA TYR A 706 -20.09 -17.61 23.47
C TYR A 706 -19.82 -16.36 24.30
N LYS A 707 -20.57 -15.28 24.07
CA LYS A 707 -20.40 -13.98 24.74
C LYS A 707 -20.42 -14.05 26.27
N ASN A 708 -21.30 -14.87 26.81
CA ASN A 708 -21.58 -15.02 28.25
C ASN A 708 -20.78 -16.17 28.89
N ASP A 709 -19.93 -16.86 28.15
CA ASP A 709 -19.14 -17.95 28.73
C ASP A 709 -18.13 -17.38 29.75
N THR A 710 -18.04 -18.01 30.89
CA THR A 710 -17.10 -17.66 31.95
C THR A 710 -15.66 -18.02 31.56
N GLU A 711 -15.48 -19.13 30.85
CA GLU A 711 -14.22 -19.55 30.30
C GLU A 711 -14.09 -19.03 28.87
N LYS A 712 -13.05 -18.24 28.60
CA LYS A 712 -12.72 -17.71 27.27
C LYS A 712 -11.44 -18.35 26.73
N PRO A 713 -11.47 -19.64 26.35
CA PRO A 713 -10.30 -20.28 25.78
C PRO A 713 -9.95 -19.65 24.44
N LEU A 714 -8.65 -19.56 24.14
CA LEU A 714 -8.17 -19.04 22.86
C LEU A 714 -8.63 -19.90 21.68
N THR A 715 -8.67 -21.22 21.88
CA THR A 715 -9.16 -22.19 20.90
C THR A 715 -10.34 -22.96 21.47
N ARG A 716 -11.43 -23.01 20.73
CA ARG A 716 -12.66 -23.71 21.11
C ARG A 716 -13.11 -24.71 20.04
N ARG A 717 -13.41 -25.94 20.45
CA ARG A 717 -14.14 -26.88 19.61
C ARG A 717 -15.62 -26.68 19.83
N THR A 718 -16.35 -26.24 18.81
CA THR A 718 -17.71 -25.71 18.98
C THR A 718 -18.79 -26.80 18.98
N GLY A 719 -18.52 -27.93 18.34
CA GLY A 719 -19.54 -28.95 18.03
C GLY A 719 -20.46 -28.55 16.87
N TRP A 720 -20.24 -27.37 16.25
CA TRP A 720 -20.92 -26.94 15.03
C TRP A 720 -20.26 -27.58 13.81
N LYS A 721 -21.05 -27.79 12.75
CA LYS A 721 -20.55 -28.30 11.48
C LYS A 721 -20.70 -27.25 10.39
N LEU A 722 -19.75 -27.22 9.47
CA LEU A 722 -19.79 -26.37 8.30
C LEU A 722 -19.64 -27.22 7.04
N VAL A 723 -20.45 -26.91 6.04
CA VAL A 723 -20.33 -27.43 4.67
C VAL A 723 -20.22 -26.24 3.74
N TRP A 724 -19.11 -26.15 2.99
CA TRP A 724 -19.02 -25.26 1.87
C TRP A 724 -19.38 -25.98 0.58
N ASP A 725 -20.56 -25.67 0.03
CA ASP A 725 -21.01 -26.12 -1.28
C ASP A 725 -20.45 -25.16 -2.35
N VAL A 726 -19.35 -25.58 -2.98
CA VAL A 726 -18.64 -24.73 -3.95
C VAL A 726 -19.46 -24.57 -5.22
N ARG A 727 -20.17 -25.59 -5.64
CA ARG A 727 -21.03 -25.57 -6.83
C ARG A 727 -22.13 -24.53 -6.74
N ARG A 728 -22.71 -24.34 -5.54
CA ARG A 728 -23.74 -23.35 -5.27
C ARG A 728 -23.19 -22.04 -4.68
N SER A 729 -21.86 -21.96 -4.49
CA SER A 729 -21.18 -20.82 -3.87
C SER A 729 -21.82 -20.41 -2.55
N LYS A 730 -22.09 -21.41 -1.68
CA LYS A 730 -22.71 -21.16 -0.37
C LYS A 730 -22.09 -21.98 0.75
N VAL A 731 -22.08 -21.40 1.93
CA VAL A 731 -21.70 -22.04 3.19
C VAL A 731 -22.97 -22.37 3.96
N ILE A 732 -23.05 -23.61 4.42
CA ILE A 732 -24.14 -24.11 5.27
C ILE A 732 -23.56 -24.43 6.64
N VAL A 733 -24.12 -23.84 7.69
CA VAL A 733 -23.67 -24.04 9.06
C VAL A 733 -24.76 -24.73 9.83
N THR A 734 -24.44 -25.84 10.51
CA THR A 734 -25.33 -26.54 11.45
C THR A 734 -24.81 -26.32 12.86
N GLU A 735 -25.62 -25.68 13.70
CA GLU A 735 -25.30 -25.37 15.09
C GLU A 735 -25.44 -26.59 15.99
N LYS A 736 -24.98 -26.51 17.23
CA LYS A 736 -24.98 -27.65 18.16
C LYS A 736 -26.37 -28.17 18.50
N ASP A 737 -27.38 -27.31 18.43
CA ASP A 737 -28.78 -27.66 18.67
C ASP A 737 -29.50 -28.31 17.48
N GLY A 738 -28.78 -28.43 16.33
CA GLY A 738 -29.31 -28.98 15.10
C GLY A 738 -29.95 -27.92 14.18
N SER A 739 -30.06 -26.68 14.60
CA SER A 739 -30.50 -25.58 13.74
C SER A 739 -29.46 -25.34 12.60
N SER A 740 -29.95 -24.96 11.43
CA SER A 740 -29.08 -24.75 10.26
C SER A 740 -29.45 -23.46 9.55
N TRP A 741 -28.44 -22.80 9.03
CA TRP A 741 -28.57 -21.62 8.19
C TRP A 741 -27.52 -21.62 7.08
N GLU A 742 -27.76 -20.84 6.04
CA GLU A 742 -26.84 -20.73 4.91
C GLU A 742 -26.51 -19.27 4.58
N GLN A 743 -25.36 -19.08 3.94
CA GLN A 743 -24.89 -17.79 3.43
C GLN A 743 -24.25 -17.98 2.06
N LYS A 744 -24.66 -17.16 1.08
CA LYS A 744 -23.99 -17.09 -0.20
C LYS A 744 -22.59 -16.48 0.00
N VAL A 745 -21.59 -17.06 -0.66
CA VAL A 745 -20.20 -16.60 -0.66
C VAL A 745 -19.74 -16.34 -2.08
N GLY A 746 -18.57 -15.72 -2.25
CA GLY A 746 -18.01 -15.44 -3.58
C GLY A 746 -17.75 -16.72 -4.37
N GLU A 747 -17.99 -16.68 -5.67
CA GLU A 747 -17.64 -17.76 -6.60
C GLU A 747 -16.12 -17.88 -6.71
N LEU A 748 -15.63 -19.13 -6.73
CA LEU A 748 -14.22 -19.40 -7.03
C LEU A 748 -14.01 -19.45 -8.54
N PRO A 749 -13.25 -18.52 -9.12
CA PRO A 749 -13.04 -18.49 -10.56
C PRO A 749 -12.16 -19.66 -11.02
N ALA A 750 -12.34 -20.05 -12.28
CA ALA A 750 -11.71 -21.23 -12.87
C ALA A 750 -10.17 -21.26 -12.73
N ASN A 751 -9.50 -20.12 -12.86
CA ASN A 751 -8.03 -20.04 -12.70
C ASN A 751 -7.56 -20.35 -11.27
N VAL A 752 -8.30 -19.93 -10.24
CA VAL A 752 -8.00 -20.25 -8.85
C VAL A 752 -8.31 -21.72 -8.55
N GLN A 753 -9.44 -22.23 -9.07
CA GLN A 753 -9.77 -23.66 -8.97
C GLN A 753 -8.67 -24.52 -9.60
N GLU A 754 -8.15 -24.12 -10.77
CA GLU A 754 -7.08 -24.87 -11.46
C GLU A 754 -5.79 -24.91 -10.63
N ILE A 755 -5.38 -23.78 -10.02
CA ILE A 755 -4.19 -23.73 -9.16
C ILE A 755 -4.35 -24.67 -7.97
N ILE A 756 -5.50 -24.61 -7.27
CA ILE A 756 -5.78 -25.42 -6.09
C ILE A 756 -5.91 -26.91 -6.46
N ALA A 757 -6.63 -27.24 -7.53
CA ALA A 757 -6.78 -28.63 -8.01
C ALA A 757 -5.47 -29.30 -8.36
N ARG A 758 -4.50 -28.53 -8.87
CA ARG A 758 -3.14 -29.03 -9.16
C ARG A 758 -2.25 -29.13 -7.91
N GLY A 759 -2.72 -28.65 -6.76
CA GLY A 759 -1.99 -28.66 -5.50
C GLY A 759 -0.99 -27.51 -5.37
N GLY A 760 -1.35 -26.33 -5.90
CA GLY A 760 -0.68 -25.05 -5.73
C GLY A 760 -0.03 -24.50 -7.01
N LEU A 761 0.41 -23.24 -6.91
CA LEU A 761 0.93 -22.45 -8.03
C LEU A 761 2.18 -23.08 -8.65
N GLU A 762 3.09 -23.65 -7.86
CA GLU A 762 4.31 -24.30 -8.36
C GLU A 762 3.98 -25.45 -9.31
N LYS A 763 3.05 -26.33 -8.92
CA LYS A 763 2.63 -27.46 -9.76
C LYS A 763 1.84 -27.00 -11.00
N TRP A 764 1.07 -25.94 -10.85
CA TRP A 764 0.35 -25.33 -11.97
C TRP A 764 1.32 -24.74 -13.00
N VAL A 765 2.36 -24.00 -12.55
CA VAL A 765 3.42 -23.48 -13.42
C VAL A 765 4.18 -24.60 -14.10
N LYS A 766 4.54 -25.64 -13.35
CA LYS A 766 5.22 -26.82 -13.91
C LYS A 766 4.42 -27.45 -15.06
N ALA A 767 3.13 -27.66 -14.86
CA ALA A 767 2.26 -28.19 -15.92
C ALA A 767 2.19 -27.29 -17.16
N LYS A 768 2.32 -25.96 -17.00
CA LYS A 768 2.39 -25.01 -18.12
C LYS A 768 3.73 -25.01 -18.86
N ILE A 769 4.82 -25.33 -18.17
CA ILE A 769 6.16 -25.44 -18.78
C ILE A 769 6.28 -26.76 -19.55
N ASP A 770 5.69 -27.84 -19.00
CA ASP A 770 5.74 -29.18 -19.59
C ASP A 770 4.79 -29.33 -20.79
N ALA A 771 3.78 -28.46 -20.97
CA ALA A 771 2.83 -28.43 -22.06
C ALA A 771 3.38 -27.67 -23.29
#